data_570cbdca27a56397bd4c9ce700da135e
#
_entry.id   570cbdca27a56397bd4c9ce700da135e
#
_cell.length_a   1.000
_cell.length_b   1.000
_cell.length_c   1.000
_cell.angle_alpha   90.00
_cell.angle_beta   90.00
_cell.angle_gamma   90.00
#
_symmetry.space_group_name_H-M   'P 1'
#
loop_
_entity.id
_entity.type
_entity.pdbx_description
1 polymer ?
#
loop_
_entity_poly.entity_id
_entity_poly.type
_entity_poly.pdbx_seq_one_letter_code
_entity_poly.pdbx_strand_id
1 'polypeptide(L)'
;MANNENSFLQRFAVNLNERASAGKLDPVIGRDDEIRRVLQILSRRTKNNPILVGEPGVGKTAISEGIAQNIVSGHVPENLKSKKVYSLDMGALIAGAKYQGEFEERLKGVVKEVVDSAGEIILFIDEIHTLVGAGRSSGAMDASNILKPALARGELRTIGSTTLDEYQKYFETDKALERRFQMVMVDEPSPAESIAILRGLKERYENHHKVRIEDDALIAAVNLSHRYITSRFLPDKAIDLVDEAASKLRLEMNSVPEPIDDLNSAIRQKEIEKEAIKREGVSLKREKLEAELADLNAKRDELMKRWNEEKDILAGLQTARQQMEDYKIQAASAERAGDYGRVAELRYGKMVATQKTIDDLTAKASAIKEPIVTEAVTPEDIAEVVAKWTGIPVKRMLESEKEKLLRMEAELHKRVVGQDRAIQAVSDAVRRNRAGLSNEKRPIGSFLFMGTTGVGKTELAKALAEFLFNDENMITRIDMSEYQERHTVSRLVGAPPGYVGYDEGGQLTEAVRRKPYSVVLLDEIEKAHPDVFNVLLQVLDDGRLTDNKGRTVDFKNTILIMTSNAGSDIIQSYMERLPEVDGVNAQAIAQRRALLDECSSRVLDVLKQTVRPEFLNRIDEIIMFDPLSKADIRDILHIQMEDLRKKLSENGITVEFTPAFEDYMVEHGYEPSYGARPIKRLMQRELVNLLAKSILDGTVHRDSTITVDSAGGRILLRN
;
A
#
# COMPACT_ATOMS: atom_id res chain seq x y z
N MET A 1 1.30 -30.48 -49.85
CA MET A 1 0.66 -30.38 -48.48
C MET A 1 1.47 -31.31 -47.59
N ALA A 2 2.54 -30.80 -46.98
CA ALA A 2 3.40 -31.57 -46.09
C ALA A 2 3.06 -31.19 -44.65
N ASN A 3 2.90 -32.19 -43.85
CA ASN A 3 2.59 -32.25 -42.40
C ASN A 3 2.95 -30.99 -41.60
N ASN A 4 1.92 -30.24 -41.20
CA ASN A 4 1.98 -29.08 -40.33
C ASN A 4 2.11 -29.46 -38.80
N GLU A 5 2.22 -30.74 -38.47
CA GLU A 5 2.22 -31.20 -37.08
C GLU A 5 3.59 -31.10 -36.35
N ASN A 6 4.66 -30.65 -37.02
CA ASN A 6 6.01 -30.61 -36.47
C ASN A 6 6.69 -29.21 -36.49
N SER A 7 5.94 -28.11 -36.67
CA SER A 7 6.53 -26.76 -36.67
C SER A 7 6.97 -26.37 -35.25
N PHE A 8 8.25 -26.00 -35.09
CA PHE A 8 8.81 -25.49 -33.85
C PHE A 8 8.10 -24.21 -33.41
N LEU A 9 7.77 -23.32 -34.36
CA LEU A 9 7.01 -22.10 -34.10
C LEU A 9 5.63 -22.38 -33.48
N GLN A 10 4.90 -23.36 -34.00
CA GLN A 10 3.57 -23.71 -33.42
C GLN A 10 3.67 -24.34 -32.04
N ARG A 11 4.78 -24.97 -31.70
CA ARG A 11 4.98 -25.62 -30.41
C ARG A 11 5.50 -24.68 -29.34
N PHE A 12 6.29 -23.68 -29.70
CA PHE A 12 7.07 -22.84 -28.80
C PHE A 12 6.81 -21.34 -28.97
N ALA A 13 5.89 -20.95 -29.84
CA ALA A 13 5.51 -19.55 -30.02
C ALA A 13 4.01 -19.39 -30.26
N VAL A 14 3.44 -18.28 -29.80
CA VAL A 14 2.03 -17.94 -29.95
C VAL A 14 1.86 -16.92 -31.08
N ASN A 15 0.97 -17.19 -32.03
CA ASN A 15 0.65 -16.26 -33.11
C ASN A 15 -0.28 -15.15 -32.59
N LEU A 16 0.26 -13.93 -32.42
CA LEU A 16 -0.51 -12.80 -31.92
C LEU A 16 -1.54 -12.28 -32.95
N ASN A 17 -1.26 -12.38 -34.26
CA ASN A 17 -2.23 -11.98 -35.29
C ASN A 17 -3.49 -12.87 -35.27
N GLU A 18 -3.34 -14.17 -35.05
CA GLU A 18 -4.48 -15.08 -34.92
C GLU A 18 -5.30 -14.77 -33.66
N ARG A 19 -4.63 -14.48 -32.54
CA ARG A 19 -5.28 -14.03 -31.31
C ARG A 19 -6.02 -12.70 -31.51
N ALA A 20 -5.40 -11.74 -32.21
CA ALA A 20 -6.01 -10.45 -32.55
C ALA A 20 -7.26 -10.65 -33.41
N SER A 21 -7.17 -11.49 -34.46
CA SER A 21 -8.29 -11.79 -35.34
C SER A 21 -9.44 -12.49 -34.63
N ALA A 22 -9.13 -13.31 -33.62
CA ALA A 22 -10.11 -13.99 -32.77
C ALA A 22 -10.69 -13.08 -31.65
N GLY A 23 -10.26 -11.83 -31.52
CA GLY A 23 -10.69 -10.90 -30.48
C GLY A 23 -10.21 -11.27 -29.05
N LYS A 24 -9.15 -12.08 -28.94
CA LYS A 24 -8.63 -12.61 -27.68
C LYS A 24 -7.55 -11.74 -27.04
N LEU A 25 -7.11 -10.67 -27.71
CA LEU A 25 -6.13 -9.71 -27.18
C LEU A 25 -6.85 -8.53 -26.53
N ASP A 26 -6.27 -8.01 -25.48
CA ASP A 26 -6.75 -6.83 -24.79
C ASP A 26 -6.58 -5.57 -25.65
N PRO A 27 -7.46 -4.57 -25.57
CA PRO A 27 -7.27 -3.31 -26.28
C PRO A 27 -6.06 -2.58 -25.70
N VAL A 28 -5.16 -2.12 -26.60
CA VAL A 28 -4.00 -1.34 -26.20
C VAL A 28 -4.33 0.14 -26.27
N ILE A 29 -4.18 0.83 -25.16
CA ILE A 29 -4.58 2.23 -24.98
C ILE A 29 -3.38 3.03 -24.49
N GLY A 30 -3.19 4.24 -25.05
CA GLY A 30 -2.18 5.19 -24.58
C GLY A 30 -0.73 4.80 -24.91
N ARG A 31 -0.51 3.94 -25.92
CA ARG A 31 0.84 3.51 -26.37
C ARG A 31 1.08 3.77 -27.87
N ASP A 32 0.39 4.74 -28.43
CA ASP A 32 0.44 5.02 -29.87
C ASP A 32 1.83 5.49 -30.34
N ASP A 33 2.51 6.28 -29.53
CA ASP A 33 3.84 6.81 -29.88
C ASP A 33 4.91 5.72 -29.83
N GLU A 34 4.89 4.85 -28.82
CA GLU A 34 5.79 3.70 -28.72
C GLU A 34 5.53 2.71 -29.86
N ILE A 35 4.27 2.37 -30.14
CA ILE A 35 3.89 1.51 -31.27
C ILE A 35 4.37 2.11 -32.58
N ARG A 36 4.12 3.39 -32.82
CA ARG A 36 4.59 4.12 -34.02
C ARG A 36 6.12 4.05 -34.13
N ARG A 37 6.83 4.25 -33.02
CA ARG A 37 8.28 4.18 -32.98
C ARG A 37 8.81 2.78 -33.30
N VAL A 38 8.19 1.74 -32.77
CA VAL A 38 8.53 0.34 -33.09
C VAL A 38 8.31 0.04 -34.56
N LEU A 39 7.16 0.44 -35.12
CA LEU A 39 6.87 0.25 -36.55
C LEU A 39 7.87 0.97 -37.46
N GLN A 40 8.31 2.19 -37.08
CA GLN A 40 9.39 2.91 -37.80
C GLN A 40 10.70 2.14 -37.75
N ILE A 41 11.09 1.57 -36.62
CA ILE A 41 12.33 0.80 -36.47
C ILE A 41 12.25 -0.48 -37.29
N LEU A 42 11.16 -1.22 -37.23
CA LEU A 42 10.93 -2.45 -38.00
C LEU A 42 11.00 -2.22 -39.53
N SER A 43 10.70 -1.00 -39.99
CA SER A 43 10.76 -0.62 -41.41
C SER A 43 12.15 -0.21 -41.89
N ARG A 44 13.14 -0.10 -40.98
CA ARG A 44 14.53 0.28 -41.36
C ARG A 44 15.25 -0.84 -42.09
N ARG A 45 16.25 -0.45 -42.87
CA ARG A 45 17.14 -1.41 -43.55
C ARG A 45 18.16 -2.05 -42.61
N THR A 46 18.63 -1.28 -41.64
CA THR A 46 19.62 -1.68 -40.62
C THR A 46 19.15 -1.22 -39.24
N LYS A 47 19.59 -1.87 -38.18
CA LYS A 47 19.11 -1.61 -36.79
C LYS A 47 17.58 -1.67 -36.71
N ASN A 48 17.02 -2.72 -37.31
CA ASN A 48 15.58 -2.92 -37.47
C ASN A 48 14.96 -3.80 -36.38
N ASN A 49 15.69 -4.07 -35.31
CA ASN A 49 15.19 -4.80 -34.14
C ASN A 49 14.98 -3.80 -33.01
N PRO A 50 13.72 -3.45 -32.65
CA PRO A 50 13.44 -2.67 -31.48
C PRO A 50 13.61 -3.49 -30.20
N ILE A 51 14.10 -2.86 -29.16
CA ILE A 51 14.10 -3.39 -27.80
C ILE A 51 13.34 -2.42 -26.88
N LEU A 52 12.24 -2.91 -26.27
CA LEU A 52 11.40 -2.19 -25.34
C LEU A 52 12.07 -2.23 -23.97
N VAL A 53 12.46 -1.07 -23.46
CA VAL A 53 13.15 -0.94 -22.17
C VAL A 53 12.27 -0.14 -21.21
N GLY A 54 12.00 -0.72 -20.07
CA GLY A 54 11.16 -0.08 -19.05
C GLY A 54 10.96 -0.99 -17.84
N GLU A 55 10.40 -0.45 -16.79
CA GLU A 55 10.16 -1.17 -15.54
C GLU A 55 9.15 -2.33 -15.72
N PRO A 56 9.16 -3.34 -14.82
CA PRO A 56 8.14 -4.40 -14.84
C PRO A 56 6.73 -3.82 -14.66
N GLY A 57 5.75 -4.32 -15.42
CA GLY A 57 4.36 -3.89 -15.27
C GLY A 57 3.95 -2.60 -16.00
N VAL A 58 4.87 -1.93 -16.73
CA VAL A 58 4.52 -0.71 -17.50
C VAL A 58 3.81 -0.98 -18.82
N GLY A 59 3.62 -2.25 -19.21
CA GLY A 59 2.87 -2.63 -20.42
C GLY A 59 3.73 -2.88 -21.66
N LYS A 60 4.98 -3.30 -21.52
CA LYS A 60 5.88 -3.65 -22.66
C LYS A 60 5.28 -4.72 -23.58
N THR A 61 4.71 -5.77 -22.99
CA THR A 61 4.07 -6.88 -23.74
C THR A 61 2.85 -6.40 -24.52
N ALA A 62 2.04 -5.50 -23.95
CA ALA A 62 0.88 -4.91 -24.59
C ALA A 62 1.23 -4.17 -25.90
N ILE A 63 2.41 -3.54 -25.99
CA ILE A 63 2.87 -2.88 -27.23
C ILE A 63 2.99 -3.90 -28.37
N SER A 64 3.51 -5.11 -28.10
CA SER A 64 3.63 -6.16 -29.11
C SER A 64 2.26 -6.68 -29.58
N GLU A 65 1.29 -6.75 -28.67
CA GLU A 65 -0.09 -7.11 -28.97
C GLU A 65 -0.79 -6.01 -29.78
N GLY A 66 -0.55 -4.73 -29.43
CA GLY A 66 -1.04 -3.59 -30.21
C GLY A 66 -0.50 -3.54 -31.64
N ILE A 67 0.76 -3.92 -31.84
CA ILE A 67 1.34 -4.06 -33.20
C ILE A 67 0.60 -5.15 -33.98
N ALA A 68 0.34 -6.31 -33.37
CA ALA A 68 -0.41 -7.39 -34.03
C ALA A 68 -1.86 -6.96 -34.37
N GLN A 69 -2.53 -6.22 -33.47
CA GLN A 69 -3.86 -5.63 -33.72
C GLN A 69 -3.83 -4.65 -34.90
N ASN A 70 -2.82 -3.76 -34.95
CA ASN A 70 -2.66 -2.79 -36.02
C ASN A 70 -2.35 -3.46 -37.37
N ILE A 71 -1.62 -4.56 -37.38
CA ILE A 71 -1.37 -5.35 -38.60
C ILE A 71 -2.68 -5.96 -39.12
N VAL A 72 -3.48 -6.56 -38.23
CA VAL A 72 -4.74 -7.21 -38.56
C VAL A 72 -5.78 -6.19 -39.05
N SER A 73 -5.85 -5.01 -38.41
CA SER A 73 -6.74 -3.92 -38.83
C SER A 73 -6.26 -3.12 -40.03
N GLY A 74 -5.00 -3.38 -40.49
CA GLY A 74 -4.42 -2.69 -41.65
C GLY A 74 -3.84 -1.30 -41.38
N HIS A 75 -3.79 -0.87 -40.10
CA HIS A 75 -3.27 0.43 -39.65
C HIS A 75 -1.72 0.44 -39.54
N VAL A 76 -1.04 -0.15 -40.49
CA VAL A 76 0.43 -0.21 -40.55
C VAL A 76 0.94 0.14 -41.93
N PRO A 77 2.23 0.55 -42.08
CA PRO A 77 2.84 0.76 -43.37
C PRO A 77 2.72 -0.49 -44.27
N GLU A 78 2.68 -0.24 -45.60
CA GLU A 78 2.43 -1.27 -46.61
C GLU A 78 3.36 -2.51 -46.46
N ASN A 79 4.64 -2.25 -46.17
CA ASN A 79 5.68 -3.30 -46.01
C ASN A 79 5.49 -4.17 -44.73
N LEU A 80 4.59 -3.81 -43.86
CA LEU A 80 4.30 -4.54 -42.62
C LEU A 80 2.92 -5.24 -42.62
N LYS A 81 2.02 -4.94 -43.56
CA LYS A 81 0.69 -5.53 -43.67
C LYS A 81 0.63 -7.06 -43.73
N SER A 82 1.64 -7.66 -44.40
CA SER A 82 1.72 -9.12 -44.55
C SER A 82 2.46 -9.81 -43.42
N LYS A 83 2.98 -9.06 -42.43
CA LYS A 83 3.81 -9.63 -41.39
C LYS A 83 2.96 -10.31 -40.30
N LYS A 84 3.54 -11.35 -39.69
CA LYS A 84 2.97 -12.06 -38.55
C LYS A 84 3.86 -11.88 -37.35
N VAL A 85 3.27 -11.53 -36.21
CA VAL A 85 3.97 -11.39 -34.92
C VAL A 85 3.79 -12.68 -34.14
N TYR A 86 4.87 -13.30 -33.74
CA TYR A 86 4.88 -14.48 -32.87
C TYR A 86 5.53 -14.13 -31.54
N SER A 87 4.88 -14.42 -30.44
CA SER A 87 5.44 -14.30 -29.09
C SER A 87 6.09 -15.62 -28.69
N LEU A 88 7.41 -15.60 -28.42
CA LEU A 88 8.18 -16.76 -27.99
C LEU A 88 7.80 -17.15 -26.56
N ASP A 89 7.44 -18.41 -26.37
CA ASP A 89 7.14 -18.95 -25.04
C ASP A 89 8.41 -19.59 -24.43
N MET A 90 9.07 -18.81 -23.56
CA MET A 90 10.27 -19.25 -22.86
C MET A 90 10.00 -20.42 -21.92
N GLY A 91 8.81 -20.47 -21.29
CA GLY A 91 8.40 -21.56 -20.42
C GLY A 91 8.29 -22.88 -21.20
N ALA A 92 7.64 -22.87 -22.37
CA ALA A 92 7.52 -24.05 -23.23
C ALA A 92 8.86 -24.53 -23.79
N LEU A 93 9.79 -23.60 -24.08
CA LEU A 93 11.14 -23.95 -24.54
C LEU A 93 11.94 -24.70 -23.47
N ILE A 94 11.82 -24.32 -22.22
CA ILE A 94 12.57 -24.88 -21.08
C ILE A 94 11.86 -26.11 -20.51
N ALA A 95 10.54 -26.15 -20.51
CA ALA A 95 9.76 -27.23 -19.91
C ALA A 95 10.11 -28.59 -20.52
N GLY A 96 10.49 -29.55 -19.66
CA GLY A 96 10.83 -30.92 -20.06
C GLY A 96 12.17 -31.08 -20.77
N ALA A 97 12.97 -30.03 -20.94
CA ALA A 97 14.35 -30.16 -21.44
C ALA A 97 15.23 -30.75 -20.31
N LYS A 98 15.55 -32.03 -20.41
CA LYS A 98 16.40 -32.72 -19.42
C LYS A 98 17.89 -32.38 -19.59
N TYR A 99 18.31 -31.97 -20.78
CA TYR A 99 19.68 -31.62 -21.13
C TYR A 99 19.74 -30.27 -21.84
N GLN A 100 20.81 -29.53 -21.67
CA GLN A 100 21.07 -28.23 -22.31
C GLN A 100 20.92 -28.27 -23.83
N GLY A 101 21.33 -29.37 -24.47
CA GLY A 101 21.22 -29.52 -25.94
C GLY A 101 19.80 -29.54 -26.49
N GLU A 102 18.80 -29.99 -25.71
CA GLU A 102 17.40 -30.00 -26.15
C GLU A 102 16.80 -28.58 -26.24
N PHE A 103 17.12 -27.70 -25.29
CA PHE A 103 16.73 -26.31 -25.37
C PHE A 103 17.38 -25.60 -26.58
N GLU A 104 18.68 -25.80 -26.76
CA GLU A 104 19.39 -25.22 -27.91
C GLU A 104 18.82 -25.70 -29.24
N GLU A 105 18.46 -26.98 -29.35
CA GLU A 105 17.84 -27.54 -30.56
C GLU A 105 16.48 -26.92 -30.85
N ARG A 106 15.62 -26.78 -29.78
CA ARG A 106 14.31 -26.15 -29.91
C ARG A 106 14.43 -24.67 -30.33
N LEU A 107 15.31 -23.90 -29.69
CA LEU A 107 15.54 -22.49 -30.04
C LEU A 107 16.11 -22.36 -31.46
N LYS A 108 17.10 -23.21 -31.87
CA LYS A 108 17.63 -23.27 -33.23
C LYS A 108 16.54 -23.60 -34.25
N GLY A 109 15.62 -24.50 -33.92
CA GLY A 109 14.45 -24.83 -34.74
C GLY A 109 13.55 -23.63 -34.98
N VAL A 110 13.16 -22.92 -33.92
CA VAL A 110 12.35 -21.69 -34.01
C VAL A 110 13.04 -20.63 -34.83
N VAL A 111 14.32 -20.32 -34.54
CA VAL A 111 15.10 -19.30 -35.26
C VAL A 111 15.21 -19.65 -36.75
N LYS A 112 15.45 -20.92 -37.08
CA LYS A 112 15.52 -21.38 -38.47
C LYS A 112 14.21 -21.17 -39.22
N GLU A 113 13.07 -21.53 -38.65
CA GLU A 113 11.77 -21.32 -39.26
C GLU A 113 11.44 -19.83 -39.46
N VAL A 114 11.85 -18.96 -38.52
CA VAL A 114 11.70 -17.49 -38.66
C VAL A 114 12.58 -16.97 -39.80
N VAL A 115 13.83 -17.41 -39.90
CA VAL A 115 14.74 -17.02 -40.97
C VAL A 115 14.25 -17.53 -42.32
N ASP A 116 13.81 -18.78 -42.41
CA ASP A 116 13.27 -19.40 -43.62
C ASP A 116 11.99 -18.72 -44.14
N SER A 117 11.28 -17.97 -43.27
CA SER A 117 10.12 -17.14 -43.65
C SER A 117 10.49 -15.89 -44.47
N ALA A 118 11.78 -15.65 -44.76
CA ALA A 118 12.25 -14.50 -45.49
C ALA A 118 11.78 -13.13 -44.96
N GLY A 119 11.64 -13.03 -43.64
CA GLY A 119 11.27 -11.81 -42.95
C GLY A 119 9.75 -11.54 -42.90
N GLU A 120 8.90 -12.52 -43.19
CA GLU A 120 7.44 -12.43 -42.98
C GLU A 120 7.06 -12.51 -41.50
N ILE A 121 7.92 -13.13 -40.69
CA ILE A 121 7.69 -13.32 -39.25
C ILE A 121 8.53 -12.31 -38.46
N ILE A 122 7.88 -11.69 -37.46
CA ILE A 122 8.49 -10.86 -36.44
C ILE A 122 8.37 -11.64 -35.11
N LEU A 123 9.52 -11.93 -34.49
CA LEU A 123 9.56 -12.68 -33.23
C LEU A 123 9.59 -11.70 -32.05
N PHE A 124 8.57 -11.72 -31.22
CA PHE A 124 8.57 -11.02 -29.92
C PHE A 124 9.19 -11.93 -28.87
N ILE A 125 10.16 -11.42 -28.13
CA ILE A 125 10.87 -12.13 -27.05
C ILE A 125 10.76 -11.29 -25.79
N ASP A 126 9.89 -11.74 -24.89
CA ASP A 126 9.78 -11.12 -23.57
C ASP A 126 10.98 -11.52 -22.71
N GLU A 127 11.44 -10.61 -21.85
CA GLU A 127 12.64 -10.81 -21.01
C GLU A 127 13.85 -11.33 -21.83
N ILE A 128 14.12 -10.71 -22.97
CA ILE A 128 15.16 -11.16 -23.92
C ILE A 128 16.55 -11.29 -23.26
N HIS A 129 16.80 -10.60 -22.14
CA HIS A 129 18.02 -10.71 -21.34
C HIS A 129 18.26 -12.14 -20.82
N THR A 130 17.20 -12.92 -20.59
CA THR A 130 17.30 -14.31 -20.15
C THR A 130 18.02 -15.19 -21.18
N LEU A 131 17.86 -14.88 -22.46
CA LEU A 131 18.57 -15.58 -23.58
C LEU A 131 20.01 -15.07 -23.77
N VAL A 132 20.28 -13.81 -23.38
CA VAL A 132 21.58 -13.16 -23.60
C VAL A 132 22.49 -13.33 -22.38
N GLY A 133 21.93 -13.34 -21.18
CA GLY A 133 22.68 -13.34 -19.90
C GLY A 133 23.02 -14.71 -19.35
N ALA A 134 22.39 -15.76 -19.83
CA ALA A 134 22.48 -17.12 -19.27
C ALA A 134 23.88 -17.77 -19.34
N GLY A 135 24.84 -17.21 -20.06
CA GLY A 135 26.18 -17.79 -20.27
C GLY A 135 27.27 -17.40 -19.28
N ARG A 136 26.99 -16.53 -18.28
CA ARG A 136 28.04 -16.00 -17.37
C ARG A 136 28.18 -16.71 -16.02
N SER A 137 27.22 -17.53 -15.61
CA SER A 137 27.34 -18.40 -14.43
C SER A 137 27.66 -19.82 -14.86
N SER A 138 28.60 -20.48 -14.20
CA SER A 138 29.09 -21.82 -14.52
C SER A 138 27.96 -22.84 -14.76
N GLY A 139 27.73 -23.19 -16.04
CA GLY A 139 26.73 -24.19 -16.44
C GLY A 139 25.43 -23.66 -17.01
N ALA A 140 25.27 -22.35 -17.23
CA ALA A 140 24.04 -21.78 -17.81
C ALA A 140 24.14 -21.56 -19.31
N MET A 141 23.02 -21.68 -20.01
CA MET A 141 22.82 -21.72 -21.46
C MET A 141 23.23 -20.41 -22.16
N ASP A 142 24.20 -20.45 -23.07
CA ASP A 142 24.54 -19.31 -23.93
C ASP A 142 23.69 -19.31 -25.21
N ALA A 143 22.41 -18.97 -25.07
CA ALA A 143 21.50 -18.84 -26.21
C ALA A 143 21.83 -17.65 -27.11
N SER A 144 22.66 -16.71 -26.65
CA SER A 144 23.08 -15.54 -27.42
C SER A 144 23.88 -15.95 -28.67
N ASN A 145 24.66 -17.01 -28.60
CA ASN A 145 25.43 -17.54 -29.74
C ASN A 145 24.55 -18.10 -30.87
N ILE A 146 23.30 -18.47 -30.57
CA ILE A 146 22.31 -18.93 -31.55
C ILE A 146 21.69 -17.72 -32.29
N LEU A 147 21.35 -16.66 -31.54
CA LEU A 147 20.67 -15.48 -32.09
C LEU A 147 21.61 -14.54 -32.81
N LYS A 148 22.84 -14.32 -32.30
CA LYS A 148 23.83 -13.37 -32.84
C LYS A 148 24.10 -13.52 -34.35
N PRO A 149 24.31 -14.72 -34.93
CA PRO A 149 24.55 -14.87 -36.36
C PRO A 149 23.37 -14.41 -37.21
N ALA A 150 22.14 -14.78 -36.85
CA ALA A 150 20.92 -14.42 -37.59
C ALA A 150 20.61 -12.92 -37.47
N LEU A 151 20.80 -12.34 -36.29
CA LEU A 151 20.70 -10.90 -36.03
C LEU A 151 21.79 -10.12 -36.79
N ALA A 152 23.01 -10.66 -36.85
CA ALA A 152 24.14 -10.03 -37.56
C ALA A 152 23.91 -9.92 -39.05
N ARG A 153 23.31 -10.95 -39.67
CA ARG A 153 22.98 -10.96 -41.11
C ARG A 153 21.69 -10.19 -41.44
N GLY A 154 20.90 -9.78 -40.40
CA GLY A 154 19.62 -9.10 -40.58
C GLY A 154 18.48 -10.02 -41.04
N GLU A 155 18.68 -11.33 -40.92
CA GLU A 155 17.73 -12.37 -41.33
C GLU A 155 16.62 -12.56 -40.30
N LEU A 156 16.91 -12.28 -39.00
CA LEU A 156 15.97 -12.36 -37.91
C LEU A 156 15.41 -10.96 -37.56
N ARG A 157 14.10 -10.81 -37.59
CA ARG A 157 13.40 -9.63 -37.13
C ARG A 157 12.79 -9.90 -35.74
N THR A 158 13.22 -9.11 -34.77
CA THR A 158 12.86 -9.35 -33.36
C THR A 158 12.42 -8.07 -32.71
N ILE A 159 11.41 -8.18 -31.83
CA ILE A 159 11.07 -7.18 -30.81
C ILE A 159 11.49 -7.79 -29.48
N GLY A 160 12.43 -7.18 -28.77
CA GLY A 160 12.80 -7.61 -27.42
C GLY A 160 12.12 -6.76 -26.36
N SER A 161 11.92 -7.30 -25.16
CA SER A 161 11.57 -6.53 -23.98
C SER A 161 12.56 -6.82 -22.85
N THR A 162 12.88 -5.81 -22.02
CA THR A 162 13.77 -5.94 -20.87
C THR A 162 13.61 -4.75 -19.90
N THR A 163 14.24 -4.80 -18.76
CA THR A 163 14.37 -3.65 -17.84
C THR A 163 15.60 -2.81 -18.19
N LEU A 164 15.70 -1.58 -17.62
CA LEU A 164 16.83 -0.70 -17.88
C LEU A 164 18.13 -1.28 -17.32
N ASP A 165 18.12 -1.82 -16.11
CA ASP A 165 19.27 -2.43 -15.46
C ASP A 165 19.82 -3.62 -16.27
N GLU A 166 18.91 -4.46 -16.77
CA GLU A 166 19.26 -5.62 -17.58
C GLU A 166 19.75 -5.23 -18.98
N TYR A 167 19.17 -4.17 -19.56
CA TYR A 167 19.66 -3.61 -20.82
C TYR A 167 21.11 -3.14 -20.68
N GLN A 168 21.41 -2.37 -19.64
CA GLN A 168 22.77 -1.89 -19.36
C GLN A 168 23.73 -3.06 -19.13
N LYS A 169 23.32 -4.03 -18.35
CA LYS A 169 24.16 -5.17 -17.95
C LYS A 169 24.48 -6.12 -19.12
N TYR A 170 23.52 -6.37 -20.00
CA TYR A 170 23.64 -7.44 -21.00
C TYR A 170 23.73 -6.93 -22.45
N PHE A 171 23.14 -5.78 -22.78
CA PHE A 171 23.11 -5.25 -24.14
C PHE A 171 24.18 -4.18 -24.40
N GLU A 172 24.33 -3.21 -23.50
CA GLU A 172 25.34 -2.16 -23.65
C GLU A 172 26.77 -2.72 -23.54
N THR A 173 26.95 -3.78 -22.75
CA THR A 173 28.26 -4.45 -22.62
C THR A 173 28.63 -5.30 -23.84
N ASP A 174 27.66 -5.69 -24.68
CA ASP A 174 27.86 -6.48 -25.88
C ASP A 174 27.70 -5.61 -27.14
N LYS A 175 28.83 -5.11 -27.67
CA LYS A 175 28.85 -4.23 -28.86
C LYS A 175 28.21 -4.83 -30.13
N ALA A 176 28.08 -6.16 -30.21
CA ALA A 176 27.44 -6.80 -31.34
C ALA A 176 25.91 -6.67 -31.25
N LEU A 177 25.35 -6.82 -30.08
CA LEU A 177 23.91 -6.65 -29.82
C LEU A 177 23.52 -5.16 -29.84
N GLU A 178 24.29 -4.29 -29.20
CA GLU A 178 24.05 -2.83 -29.17
C GLU A 178 23.89 -2.23 -30.58
N ARG A 179 24.69 -2.73 -31.55
CA ARG A 179 24.62 -2.27 -32.95
C ARG A 179 23.41 -2.82 -33.72
N ARG A 180 22.69 -3.80 -33.19
CA ARG A 180 21.58 -4.48 -33.87
C ARG A 180 20.22 -4.10 -33.31
N PHE A 181 20.15 -3.80 -32.03
CA PHE A 181 18.94 -3.35 -31.38
C PHE A 181 18.86 -1.82 -31.31
N GLN A 182 17.63 -1.31 -31.43
CA GLN A 182 17.32 0.10 -31.21
C GLN A 182 16.41 0.20 -29.99
N MET A 183 16.89 0.88 -28.97
CA MET A 183 16.14 1.10 -27.72
C MET A 183 14.90 1.96 -27.97
N VAL A 184 13.79 1.55 -27.36
CA VAL A 184 12.53 2.29 -27.21
C VAL A 184 12.19 2.29 -25.72
N MET A 185 12.24 3.46 -25.10
CA MET A 185 11.85 3.60 -23.70
C MET A 185 10.33 3.45 -23.56
N VAL A 186 9.92 2.74 -22.54
CA VAL A 186 8.52 2.55 -22.15
C VAL A 186 8.39 2.99 -20.70
N ASP A 187 7.98 4.23 -20.54
CA ASP A 187 7.83 4.83 -19.23
C ASP A 187 6.53 4.39 -18.53
N GLU A 188 6.49 4.53 -17.20
CA GLU A 188 5.27 4.36 -16.42
C GLU A 188 4.21 5.36 -16.90
N PRO A 189 2.98 4.92 -17.25
CA PRO A 189 1.93 5.83 -17.66
C PRO A 189 1.51 6.71 -16.47
N SER A 190 1.09 7.94 -16.78
CA SER A 190 0.51 8.84 -15.81
C SER A 190 -0.77 8.24 -15.18
N PRO A 191 -1.20 8.71 -13.99
CA PRO A 191 -2.47 8.28 -13.41
C PRO A 191 -3.67 8.48 -14.36
N ALA A 192 -3.72 9.57 -15.12
CA ALA A 192 -4.79 9.83 -16.07
C ALA A 192 -4.81 8.82 -17.23
N GLU A 193 -3.66 8.50 -17.80
CA GLU A 193 -3.53 7.47 -18.84
C GLU A 193 -3.88 6.09 -18.29
N SER A 194 -3.45 5.78 -17.06
CA SER A 194 -3.77 4.52 -16.39
C SER A 194 -5.28 4.34 -16.16
N ILE A 195 -6.00 5.39 -15.78
CA ILE A 195 -7.47 5.36 -15.68
C ILE A 195 -8.09 5.06 -17.05
N ALA A 196 -7.59 5.67 -18.13
CA ALA A 196 -8.07 5.40 -19.48
C ALA A 196 -7.82 3.92 -19.88
N ILE A 197 -6.67 3.36 -19.54
CA ILE A 197 -6.34 1.94 -19.75
C ILE A 197 -7.32 1.04 -19.00
N LEU A 198 -7.55 1.29 -17.70
CA LEU A 198 -8.45 0.49 -16.89
C LEU A 198 -9.90 0.57 -17.41
N ARG A 199 -10.36 1.75 -17.85
CA ARG A 199 -11.68 1.91 -18.50
C ARG A 199 -11.81 1.05 -19.75
N GLY A 200 -10.76 0.96 -20.55
CA GLY A 200 -10.75 0.11 -21.74
C GLY A 200 -10.73 -1.40 -21.45
N LEU A 201 -10.19 -1.80 -20.28
CA LEU A 201 -10.15 -3.18 -19.82
C LEU A 201 -11.41 -3.58 -19.03
N LYS A 202 -12.16 -2.61 -18.52
CA LYS A 202 -13.30 -2.79 -17.61
C LYS A 202 -14.26 -3.89 -18.07
N GLU A 203 -14.77 -3.81 -19.30
CA GLU A 203 -15.77 -4.75 -19.83
C GLU A 203 -15.25 -6.21 -19.83
N ARG A 204 -13.95 -6.42 -20.04
CA ARG A 204 -13.33 -7.75 -20.00
C ARG A 204 -13.26 -8.32 -18.59
N TYR A 205 -12.87 -7.50 -17.62
CA TYR A 205 -12.84 -7.91 -16.21
C TYR A 205 -14.25 -8.16 -15.67
N GLU A 206 -15.22 -7.30 -16.01
CA GLU A 206 -16.63 -7.51 -15.68
C GLU A 206 -17.17 -8.83 -16.24
N ASN A 207 -16.85 -9.15 -17.49
CA ASN A 207 -17.25 -10.40 -18.14
C ASN A 207 -16.55 -11.63 -17.55
N HIS A 208 -15.27 -11.50 -17.17
CA HIS A 208 -14.50 -12.62 -16.58
C HIS A 208 -15.01 -12.96 -15.18
N HIS A 209 -15.11 -11.96 -14.31
CA HIS A 209 -15.54 -12.13 -12.92
C HIS A 209 -17.06 -12.16 -12.75
N LYS A 210 -17.81 -11.75 -13.76
CA LYS A 210 -19.28 -11.63 -13.73
C LYS A 210 -19.78 -10.70 -12.63
N VAL A 211 -19.05 -9.63 -12.38
CA VAL A 211 -19.35 -8.55 -11.47
C VAL A 211 -19.31 -7.23 -12.21
N ARG A 212 -20.00 -6.23 -11.72
CA ARG A 212 -19.90 -4.85 -12.22
C ARG A 212 -18.71 -4.16 -11.54
N ILE A 213 -18.06 -3.22 -12.24
CA ILE A 213 -17.00 -2.39 -11.67
C ILE A 213 -17.41 -0.94 -11.82
N GLU A 214 -17.44 -0.18 -10.73
CA GLU A 214 -17.76 1.24 -10.79
C GLU A 214 -16.58 2.02 -11.38
N ASP A 215 -16.88 3.16 -12.03
CA ASP A 215 -15.82 4.02 -12.58
C ASP A 215 -14.97 4.63 -11.44
N ASP A 216 -15.62 4.98 -10.34
CA ASP A 216 -14.95 5.47 -9.14
C ASP A 216 -14.02 4.43 -8.50
N ALA A 217 -14.33 3.13 -8.63
CA ALA A 217 -13.43 2.06 -8.22
C ALA A 217 -12.17 2.00 -9.08
N LEU A 218 -12.27 2.21 -10.40
CA LEU A 218 -11.10 2.30 -11.29
C LEU A 218 -10.22 3.50 -10.95
N ILE A 219 -10.84 4.65 -10.70
CA ILE A 219 -10.15 5.86 -10.27
C ILE A 219 -9.46 5.63 -8.92
N ALA A 220 -10.14 4.98 -7.97
CA ALA A 220 -9.59 4.61 -6.68
C ALA A 220 -8.41 3.64 -6.83
N ALA A 221 -8.51 2.61 -7.68
CA ALA A 221 -7.44 1.65 -7.93
C ALA A 221 -6.15 2.31 -8.42
N VAL A 222 -6.26 3.25 -9.36
CA VAL A 222 -5.09 3.99 -9.86
C VAL A 222 -4.51 4.91 -8.78
N ASN A 223 -5.35 5.72 -8.15
CA ASN A 223 -4.88 6.72 -7.19
C ASN A 223 -4.30 6.08 -5.92
N LEU A 224 -4.99 5.06 -5.38
CA LEU A 224 -4.52 4.36 -4.18
C LEU A 224 -3.26 3.54 -4.48
N SER A 225 -3.19 2.83 -5.63
CA SER A 225 -1.98 2.10 -5.99
C SER A 225 -0.80 3.01 -6.28
N HIS A 226 -1.03 4.13 -6.98
CA HIS A 226 0.02 5.11 -7.25
C HIS A 226 0.61 5.68 -5.95
N ARG A 227 -0.26 5.94 -4.97
CA ARG A 227 0.10 6.54 -3.70
C ARG A 227 0.70 5.54 -2.71
N TYR A 228 0.13 4.33 -2.58
CA TYR A 228 0.43 3.40 -1.49
C TYR A 228 1.26 2.19 -1.91
N ILE A 229 1.38 1.89 -3.20
CA ILE A 229 2.17 0.77 -3.71
C ILE A 229 3.33 1.32 -4.53
N THR A 230 4.44 1.64 -3.87
CA THR A 230 5.63 2.25 -4.48
C THR A 230 6.61 1.25 -5.08
N SER A 231 6.47 -0.04 -4.74
CA SER A 231 7.36 -1.12 -5.20
C SER A 231 6.97 -1.70 -6.57
N ARG A 232 5.83 -1.28 -7.13
CA ARG A 232 5.29 -1.74 -8.42
C ARG A 232 4.85 -0.54 -9.26
N PHE A 233 4.71 -0.73 -10.57
CA PHE A 233 4.43 0.34 -11.52
C PHE A 233 3.01 0.25 -12.09
N LEU A 234 2.48 1.41 -12.51
CA LEU A 234 1.24 1.49 -13.27
C LEU A 234 1.46 0.99 -14.72
N PRO A 235 0.45 0.45 -15.39
CA PRO A 235 -0.92 0.22 -14.90
C PRO A 235 -1.11 -1.10 -14.14
N ASP A 236 -0.12 -1.99 -14.14
CA ASP A 236 -0.19 -3.38 -13.66
C ASP A 236 -0.70 -3.47 -12.21
N LYS A 237 -0.13 -2.68 -11.29
CA LYS A 237 -0.56 -2.66 -9.89
C LYS A 237 -2.02 -2.26 -9.70
N ALA A 238 -2.55 -1.37 -10.55
CA ALA A 238 -3.95 -0.95 -10.48
C ALA A 238 -4.89 -2.00 -11.11
N ILE A 239 -4.44 -2.67 -12.16
CA ILE A 239 -5.14 -3.81 -12.78
C ILE A 239 -5.29 -4.94 -11.78
N ASP A 240 -4.21 -5.32 -11.10
CA ASP A 240 -4.21 -6.38 -10.09
C ASP A 240 -5.16 -6.07 -8.93
N LEU A 241 -5.25 -4.80 -8.49
CA LEU A 241 -6.21 -4.41 -7.45
C LEU A 241 -7.66 -4.62 -7.89
N VAL A 242 -7.98 -4.25 -9.13
CA VAL A 242 -9.32 -4.44 -9.69
C VAL A 242 -9.61 -5.92 -9.84
N ASP A 243 -8.65 -6.71 -10.30
CA ASP A 243 -8.77 -8.16 -10.48
C ASP A 243 -9.02 -8.87 -9.13
N GLU A 244 -8.22 -8.55 -8.09
CA GLU A 244 -8.39 -9.13 -6.75
C GLU A 244 -9.71 -8.70 -6.12
N ALA A 245 -10.11 -7.43 -6.21
CA ALA A 245 -11.38 -6.94 -5.68
C ALA A 245 -12.58 -7.60 -6.37
N ALA A 246 -12.55 -7.72 -7.70
CA ALA A 246 -13.57 -8.38 -8.48
C ALA A 246 -13.66 -9.89 -8.16
N SER A 247 -12.51 -10.56 -7.98
CA SER A 247 -12.43 -11.96 -7.58
C SER A 247 -12.99 -12.17 -6.18
N LYS A 248 -12.68 -11.28 -5.22
CA LYS A 248 -13.19 -11.31 -3.86
C LYS A 248 -14.71 -11.15 -3.86
N LEU A 249 -15.22 -10.12 -4.54
CA LEU A 249 -16.66 -9.87 -4.63
C LEU A 249 -17.40 -11.06 -5.24
N ARG A 250 -16.86 -11.67 -6.30
CA ARG A 250 -17.44 -12.89 -6.88
C ARG A 250 -17.49 -14.05 -5.89
N LEU A 251 -16.46 -14.21 -5.06
CA LEU A 251 -16.44 -15.23 -4.01
C LEU A 251 -17.54 -14.97 -2.98
N GLU A 252 -17.68 -13.72 -2.54
CA GLU A 252 -18.69 -13.28 -1.58
C GLU A 252 -20.12 -13.47 -2.12
N MET A 253 -20.36 -13.16 -3.39
CA MET A 253 -21.66 -13.42 -4.05
C MET A 253 -22.04 -14.90 -4.09
N ASN A 254 -21.07 -15.80 -4.10
CA ASN A 254 -21.29 -17.25 -4.15
C ASN A 254 -21.25 -17.92 -2.76
N SER A 255 -20.80 -17.22 -1.73
CA SER A 255 -20.73 -17.70 -0.35
C SER A 255 -21.93 -17.16 0.46
N VAL A 256 -22.16 -17.77 1.61
CA VAL A 256 -23.17 -17.28 2.56
C VAL A 256 -22.69 -15.93 3.13
N PRO A 257 -23.51 -14.86 3.07
CA PRO A 257 -23.13 -13.56 3.60
C PRO A 257 -22.79 -13.58 5.09
N GLU A 258 -21.82 -12.76 5.50
CA GLU A 258 -21.34 -12.67 6.89
C GLU A 258 -22.46 -12.55 7.94
N PRO A 259 -23.53 -11.72 7.76
CA PRO A 259 -24.63 -11.64 8.73
C PRO A 259 -25.37 -12.95 8.92
N ILE A 260 -25.48 -13.79 7.88
CA ILE A 260 -26.13 -15.11 7.96
C ILE A 260 -25.17 -16.12 8.60
N ASP A 261 -23.87 -16.04 8.32
CA ASP A 261 -22.87 -16.94 8.91
C ASP A 261 -22.68 -16.67 10.40
N ASP A 262 -22.72 -15.42 10.83
CA ASP A 262 -22.73 -15.00 12.24
C ASP A 262 -23.94 -15.58 12.97
N LEU A 263 -25.14 -15.49 12.39
CA LEU A 263 -26.34 -16.09 12.95
C LEU A 263 -26.22 -17.62 13.02
N ASN A 264 -25.68 -18.26 12.00
CA ASN A 264 -25.45 -19.71 12.01
C ASN A 264 -24.45 -20.11 13.11
N SER A 265 -23.43 -19.31 13.34
CA SER A 265 -22.44 -19.53 14.38
C SER A 265 -23.06 -19.34 15.78
N ALA A 266 -23.87 -18.28 15.97
CA ALA A 266 -24.60 -18.05 17.20
C ALA A 266 -25.63 -19.17 17.51
N ILE A 267 -26.37 -19.61 16.50
CA ILE A 267 -27.31 -20.73 16.62
C ILE A 267 -26.58 -22.00 17.05
N ARG A 268 -25.45 -22.31 16.39
CA ARG A 268 -24.62 -23.48 16.70
C ARG A 268 -24.10 -23.46 18.14
N GLN A 269 -23.66 -22.28 18.61
CA GLN A 269 -23.22 -22.10 19.99
C GLN A 269 -24.35 -22.33 21.00
N LYS A 270 -25.55 -21.76 20.71
CA LYS A 270 -26.73 -21.96 21.55
C LYS A 270 -27.27 -23.39 21.52
N GLU A 271 -27.15 -24.10 20.42
CA GLU A 271 -27.50 -25.53 20.32
C GLU A 271 -26.56 -26.37 21.20
N ILE A 272 -25.26 -26.09 21.20
CA ILE A 272 -24.28 -26.77 22.08
C ILE A 272 -24.64 -26.49 23.56
N GLU A 273 -24.96 -25.24 23.91
CA GLU A 273 -25.37 -24.84 25.26
C GLU A 273 -26.67 -25.58 25.68
N LYS A 274 -27.66 -25.67 24.77
CA LYS A 274 -28.90 -26.41 24.99
C LYS A 274 -28.64 -27.87 25.30
N GLU A 275 -27.75 -28.52 24.54
CA GLU A 275 -27.44 -29.94 24.75
C GLU A 275 -26.67 -30.17 26.08
N ALA A 276 -25.83 -29.21 26.50
CA ALA A 276 -25.17 -29.24 27.79
C ALA A 276 -26.17 -29.10 28.97
N ILE A 277 -27.11 -28.16 28.89
CA ILE A 277 -28.11 -27.93 29.92
C ILE A 277 -29.14 -29.09 30.01
N LYS A 278 -29.42 -29.77 28.91
CA LYS A 278 -30.30 -30.95 28.90
C LYS A 278 -29.77 -32.07 29.78
N ARG A 279 -28.44 -32.15 29.98
CA ARG A 279 -27.80 -33.10 30.89
C ARG A 279 -27.90 -32.70 32.38
N GLU A 280 -28.12 -31.41 32.64
CA GLU A 280 -28.15 -30.82 34.03
C GLU A 280 -29.56 -30.69 34.60
N GLY A 281 -30.62 -30.86 33.80
CA GLY A 281 -32.02 -30.92 34.29
C GLY A 281 -32.69 -29.62 34.66
N VAL A 282 -32.17 -28.46 34.27
CA VAL A 282 -32.69 -27.11 34.61
C VAL A 282 -33.71 -26.63 33.59
N SER A 283 -35.04 -26.76 33.90
CA SER A 283 -36.12 -26.48 32.96
C SER A 283 -36.28 -25.01 32.53
N LEU A 284 -36.19 -24.08 33.47
CA LEU A 284 -36.35 -22.62 33.22
C LEU A 284 -35.27 -21.99 32.30
N LYS A 285 -34.04 -22.45 32.38
CA LYS A 285 -32.96 -22.00 31.50
C LYS A 285 -33.16 -22.56 30.09
N ARG A 286 -33.68 -23.75 29.99
CA ARG A 286 -33.96 -24.42 28.71
C ARG A 286 -35.05 -23.69 27.93
N GLU A 287 -36.14 -23.29 28.55
CA GLU A 287 -37.25 -22.55 27.91
C GLU A 287 -36.77 -21.21 27.34
N LYS A 288 -35.94 -20.46 28.10
CA LYS A 288 -35.32 -19.21 27.60
C LYS A 288 -34.42 -19.45 26.40
N LEU A 289 -33.60 -20.50 26.46
CA LEU A 289 -32.69 -20.84 25.35
C LEU A 289 -33.44 -21.28 24.10
N GLU A 290 -34.55 -22.01 24.26
CA GLU A 290 -35.42 -22.41 23.15
C GLU A 290 -36.13 -21.20 22.51
N ALA A 291 -36.51 -20.20 23.29
CA ALA A 291 -37.06 -18.96 22.76
C ALA A 291 -35.98 -18.12 22.01
N GLU A 292 -34.77 -18.01 22.55
CA GLU A 292 -33.66 -17.34 21.89
C GLU A 292 -33.27 -18.04 20.56
N LEU A 293 -33.23 -19.38 20.56
CA LEU A 293 -32.99 -20.17 19.35
C LEU A 293 -34.09 -20.00 18.30
N ALA A 294 -35.34 -19.92 18.72
CA ALA A 294 -36.45 -19.66 17.81
C ALA A 294 -36.36 -18.28 17.15
N ASP A 295 -35.99 -17.23 17.91
CA ASP A 295 -35.78 -15.88 17.40
C ASP A 295 -34.60 -15.81 16.42
N LEU A 296 -33.44 -16.41 16.78
CA LEU A 296 -32.27 -16.45 15.90
C LEU A 296 -32.57 -17.22 14.61
N ASN A 297 -33.25 -18.34 14.68
CA ASN A 297 -33.66 -19.10 13.50
C ASN A 297 -34.63 -18.32 12.60
N ALA A 298 -35.62 -17.61 13.18
CA ALA A 298 -36.55 -16.78 12.43
C ALA A 298 -35.80 -15.64 11.69
N LYS A 299 -34.87 -14.95 12.36
CA LYS A 299 -34.03 -13.92 11.75
C LYS A 299 -33.14 -14.48 10.61
N ARG A 300 -32.53 -15.64 10.86
CA ARG A 300 -31.73 -16.31 9.82
C ARG A 300 -32.60 -16.67 8.60
N ASP A 301 -33.77 -17.25 8.82
CA ASP A 301 -34.63 -17.69 7.73
C ASP A 301 -35.21 -16.52 6.94
N GLU A 302 -35.47 -15.37 7.56
CA GLU A 302 -35.85 -14.12 6.89
C GLU A 302 -34.71 -13.59 6.02
N LEU A 303 -33.47 -13.52 6.56
CA LEU A 303 -32.30 -13.09 5.81
C LEU A 303 -31.97 -14.05 4.68
N MET A 304 -32.08 -15.37 4.91
CA MET A 304 -31.87 -16.39 3.89
C MET A 304 -32.87 -16.26 2.72
N LYS A 305 -34.13 -15.96 3.01
CA LYS A 305 -35.14 -15.72 2.00
C LYS A 305 -34.80 -14.47 1.16
N ARG A 306 -34.47 -13.35 1.81
CA ARG A 306 -34.05 -12.13 1.11
C ARG A 306 -32.81 -12.38 0.25
N TRP A 307 -31.81 -13.04 0.81
CA TRP A 307 -30.58 -13.38 0.09
C TRP A 307 -30.84 -14.26 -1.15
N ASN A 308 -31.70 -15.26 -1.05
CA ASN A 308 -32.05 -16.12 -2.19
C ASN A 308 -32.79 -15.32 -3.28
N GLU A 309 -33.72 -14.44 -2.91
CA GLU A 309 -34.43 -13.54 -3.85
C GLU A 309 -33.45 -12.57 -4.57
N GLU A 310 -32.52 -11.98 -3.84
CA GLU A 310 -31.45 -11.13 -4.41
C GLU A 310 -30.53 -11.94 -5.35
N LYS A 311 -30.12 -13.12 -4.93
CA LYS A 311 -29.26 -14.01 -5.72
C LYS A 311 -29.93 -14.45 -7.03
N ASP A 312 -31.22 -14.75 -7.02
CA ASP A 312 -31.98 -15.13 -8.24
C ASP A 312 -32.05 -13.93 -9.21
N ILE A 313 -32.27 -12.70 -8.72
CA ILE A 313 -32.26 -11.49 -9.55
C ILE A 313 -30.89 -11.29 -10.19
N LEU A 314 -29.80 -11.41 -9.40
CA LEU A 314 -28.42 -11.21 -9.87
C LEU A 314 -28.01 -12.31 -10.87
N ALA A 315 -28.39 -13.58 -10.63
CA ALA A 315 -28.14 -14.67 -11.56
C ALA A 315 -28.89 -14.47 -12.89
N GLY A 316 -30.11 -13.96 -12.82
CA GLY A 316 -30.89 -13.58 -14.00
C GLY A 316 -30.23 -12.47 -14.81
N LEU A 317 -29.73 -11.43 -14.15
CA LEU A 317 -28.97 -10.33 -14.76
C LEU A 317 -27.69 -10.81 -15.45
N GLN A 318 -26.92 -11.68 -14.78
CA GLN A 318 -25.69 -12.26 -15.35
C GLN A 318 -25.98 -13.07 -16.60
N THR A 319 -27.02 -13.90 -16.54
CA THR A 319 -27.44 -14.73 -17.70
C THR A 319 -27.86 -13.85 -18.88
N ALA A 320 -28.65 -12.80 -18.62
CA ALA A 320 -29.09 -11.89 -19.67
C ALA A 320 -27.93 -11.10 -20.29
N ARG A 321 -26.96 -10.63 -19.49
CA ARG A 321 -25.76 -9.96 -19.98
C ARG A 321 -24.87 -10.88 -20.82
N GLN A 322 -24.70 -12.13 -20.39
CA GLN A 322 -23.95 -13.13 -21.18
C GLN A 322 -24.61 -13.39 -22.53
N GLN A 323 -25.94 -13.54 -22.56
CA GLN A 323 -26.68 -13.71 -23.81
C GLN A 323 -26.55 -12.48 -24.72
N MET A 324 -26.53 -11.29 -24.17
CA MET A 324 -26.32 -10.05 -24.93
C MET A 324 -24.96 -10.06 -25.62
N GLU A 325 -23.91 -10.45 -24.91
CA GLU A 325 -22.55 -10.51 -25.46
C GLU A 325 -22.44 -11.60 -26.54
N ASP A 326 -23.01 -12.78 -26.29
CA ASP A 326 -23.05 -13.84 -27.29
C ASP A 326 -23.77 -13.38 -28.57
N TYR A 327 -24.85 -12.60 -28.45
CA TYR A 327 -25.54 -12.04 -29.61
C TYR A 327 -24.74 -10.96 -30.34
N LYS A 328 -23.95 -10.13 -29.63
CA LYS A 328 -23.02 -9.18 -30.24
C LYS A 328 -21.96 -9.90 -31.07
N ILE A 329 -21.33 -10.94 -30.51
CA ILE A 329 -20.33 -11.76 -31.18
C ILE A 329 -20.92 -12.44 -32.42
N GLN A 330 -22.10 -13.03 -32.32
CA GLN A 330 -22.80 -13.65 -33.44
C GLN A 330 -23.15 -12.63 -34.53
N ALA A 331 -23.63 -11.45 -34.13
CA ALA A 331 -23.96 -10.38 -35.09
C ALA A 331 -22.72 -9.88 -35.84
N ALA A 332 -21.58 -9.69 -35.13
CA ALA A 332 -20.32 -9.31 -35.77
C ALA A 332 -19.74 -10.42 -36.70
N SER A 333 -19.93 -11.68 -36.34
CA SER A 333 -19.57 -12.81 -37.20
C SER A 333 -20.44 -12.90 -38.46
N ALA A 334 -21.76 -12.73 -38.31
CA ALA A 334 -22.72 -12.73 -39.43
C ALA A 334 -22.47 -11.53 -40.38
N GLU A 335 -22.13 -10.36 -39.85
CA GLU A 335 -21.80 -9.16 -40.61
C GLU A 335 -20.54 -9.37 -41.48
N ARG A 336 -19.51 -10.00 -40.92
CA ARG A 336 -18.29 -10.41 -41.68
C ARG A 336 -18.60 -11.46 -42.78
N ALA A 337 -19.58 -12.33 -42.52
CA ALA A 337 -20.03 -13.33 -43.49
C ALA A 337 -20.99 -12.76 -44.55
N GLY A 338 -21.44 -11.49 -44.45
CA GLY A 338 -22.40 -10.86 -45.35
C GLY A 338 -23.85 -11.27 -45.15
N ASP A 339 -24.19 -11.98 -44.05
CA ASP A 339 -25.54 -12.40 -43.71
C ASP A 339 -26.30 -11.30 -42.96
N TYR A 340 -26.76 -10.30 -43.71
CA TYR A 340 -27.51 -9.15 -43.15
C TYR A 340 -28.88 -9.53 -42.60
N GLY A 341 -29.49 -10.63 -43.04
CA GLY A 341 -30.75 -11.13 -42.50
C GLY A 341 -30.59 -11.59 -41.06
N ARG A 342 -29.53 -12.35 -40.78
CA ARG A 342 -29.16 -12.79 -39.44
C ARG A 342 -28.74 -11.62 -38.53
N VAL A 343 -28.02 -10.63 -39.07
CA VAL A 343 -27.65 -9.41 -38.34
C VAL A 343 -28.88 -8.66 -37.89
N ALA A 344 -29.89 -8.50 -38.78
CA ALA A 344 -31.14 -7.82 -38.45
C ALA A 344 -31.95 -8.58 -37.38
N GLU A 345 -32.08 -9.91 -37.47
CA GLU A 345 -32.73 -10.74 -36.45
C GLU A 345 -32.06 -10.56 -35.09
N LEU A 346 -30.73 -10.62 -35.03
CA LEU A 346 -30.00 -10.51 -33.79
C LEU A 346 -30.10 -9.10 -33.21
N ARG A 347 -29.81 -8.04 -34.01
CA ARG A 347 -29.75 -6.64 -33.50
C ARG A 347 -31.14 -6.09 -33.15
N TYR A 348 -32.14 -6.31 -33.98
CA TYR A 348 -33.49 -5.71 -33.79
C TYR A 348 -34.49 -6.65 -33.10
N GLY A 349 -34.19 -7.96 -33.03
CA GLY A 349 -35.04 -8.96 -32.33
C GLY A 349 -34.46 -9.33 -30.98
N LYS A 350 -33.44 -10.20 -30.97
CA LYS A 350 -32.92 -10.82 -29.74
C LYS A 350 -32.24 -9.87 -28.80
N MET A 351 -31.39 -8.97 -29.31
CA MET A 351 -30.69 -8.00 -28.46
C MET A 351 -31.64 -7.00 -27.79
N VAL A 352 -32.69 -6.56 -28.50
CA VAL A 352 -33.69 -5.63 -27.92
C VAL A 352 -34.50 -6.33 -26.83
N ALA A 353 -34.90 -7.60 -27.04
CA ALA A 353 -35.61 -8.38 -26.03
C ALA A 353 -34.76 -8.62 -24.78
N THR A 354 -33.48 -8.97 -24.98
CA THR A 354 -32.55 -9.21 -23.88
C THR A 354 -32.23 -7.89 -23.13
N GLN A 355 -32.11 -6.77 -23.84
CA GLN A 355 -31.91 -5.45 -23.21
C GLN A 355 -33.08 -5.09 -22.29
N LYS A 356 -34.33 -5.33 -22.74
CA LYS A 356 -35.50 -5.12 -21.90
C LYS A 356 -35.49 -5.99 -20.64
N THR A 357 -35.05 -7.24 -20.75
CA THR A 357 -34.90 -8.12 -19.58
C THR A 357 -33.85 -7.60 -18.60
N ILE A 358 -32.74 -7.09 -19.11
CA ILE A 358 -31.69 -6.45 -18.30
C ILE A 358 -32.25 -5.22 -17.58
N ASP A 359 -32.98 -4.35 -18.29
CA ASP A 359 -33.55 -3.14 -17.71
C ASP A 359 -34.58 -3.47 -16.62
N ASP A 360 -35.46 -4.46 -16.84
CA ASP A 360 -36.46 -4.91 -15.88
C ASP A 360 -35.81 -5.50 -14.60
N LEU A 361 -34.77 -6.32 -14.76
CA LEU A 361 -34.05 -6.92 -13.63
C LEU A 361 -33.21 -5.87 -12.89
N THR A 362 -32.61 -4.93 -13.60
CA THR A 362 -31.86 -3.81 -12.98
C THR A 362 -32.78 -2.91 -12.16
N ALA A 363 -33.98 -2.63 -12.65
CA ALA A 363 -34.99 -1.90 -11.90
C ALA A 363 -35.41 -2.63 -10.61
N LYS A 364 -35.55 -3.97 -10.67
CA LYS A 364 -35.84 -4.78 -9.49
C LYS A 364 -34.69 -4.75 -8.47
N ALA A 365 -33.45 -4.90 -8.92
CA ALA A 365 -32.26 -4.82 -8.07
C ALA A 365 -32.14 -3.45 -7.40
N SER A 366 -32.34 -2.36 -8.14
CA SER A 366 -32.28 -0.97 -7.61
C SER A 366 -33.43 -0.64 -6.64
N ALA A 367 -34.53 -1.38 -6.65
CA ALA A 367 -35.63 -1.21 -5.71
C ALA A 367 -35.33 -1.75 -4.30
N ILE A 368 -34.29 -2.55 -4.14
CA ILE A 368 -33.84 -3.11 -2.85
C ILE A 368 -33.08 -2.03 -2.08
N LYS A 369 -33.64 -1.56 -0.98
CA LYS A 369 -33.09 -0.43 -0.21
C LYS A 369 -31.80 -0.74 0.54
N GLU A 370 -31.61 -1.97 0.97
CA GLU A 370 -30.42 -2.45 1.69
C GLU A 370 -30.06 -3.83 1.14
N PRO A 371 -29.30 -3.91 0.05
CA PRO A 371 -28.91 -5.18 -0.53
C PRO A 371 -27.95 -5.92 0.41
N ILE A 372 -28.19 -7.21 0.60
CA ILE A 372 -27.30 -8.11 1.36
C ILE A 372 -26.05 -8.43 0.54
N VAL A 373 -26.18 -8.44 -0.79
CA VAL A 373 -25.09 -8.70 -1.73
C VAL A 373 -24.90 -7.50 -2.64
N THR A 374 -23.69 -6.96 -2.65
CA THR A 374 -23.28 -5.93 -3.63
C THR A 374 -22.92 -6.60 -4.96
N GLU A 375 -23.37 -6.02 -6.08
CA GLU A 375 -23.05 -6.52 -7.44
C GLU A 375 -21.85 -5.82 -8.04
N ALA A 376 -21.46 -4.69 -7.49
CA ALA A 376 -20.44 -3.82 -8.06
C ALA A 376 -19.23 -3.70 -7.14
N VAL A 377 -18.04 -3.73 -7.73
CA VAL A 377 -16.80 -3.35 -7.07
C VAL A 377 -16.83 -1.85 -6.84
N THR A 378 -16.70 -1.45 -5.59
CA THR A 378 -16.73 -0.06 -5.13
C THR A 378 -15.32 0.45 -4.80
N PRO A 379 -15.12 1.76 -4.60
CA PRO A 379 -13.87 2.31 -4.08
C PRO A 379 -13.45 1.70 -2.73
N GLU A 380 -14.42 1.33 -1.88
CA GLU A 380 -14.21 0.70 -0.58
C GLU A 380 -13.57 -0.68 -0.72
N ASP A 381 -14.03 -1.49 -1.68
CA ASP A 381 -13.47 -2.82 -1.96
C ASP A 381 -12.01 -2.71 -2.41
N ILE A 382 -11.72 -1.76 -3.28
CA ILE A 382 -10.34 -1.46 -3.72
C ILE A 382 -9.49 -1.04 -2.52
N ALA A 383 -10.02 -0.15 -1.67
CA ALA A 383 -9.31 0.32 -0.49
C ALA A 383 -9.00 -0.81 0.49
N GLU A 384 -9.89 -1.79 0.62
CA GLU A 384 -9.69 -2.98 1.45
C GLU A 384 -8.56 -3.87 0.91
N VAL A 385 -8.50 -4.08 -0.40
CA VAL A 385 -7.41 -4.84 -1.04
C VAL A 385 -6.07 -4.12 -0.83
N VAL A 386 -6.02 -2.79 -1.02
CA VAL A 386 -4.82 -1.99 -0.77
C VAL A 386 -4.41 -2.09 0.70
N ALA A 387 -5.36 -2.05 1.64
CA ALA A 387 -5.08 -2.22 3.07
C ALA A 387 -4.45 -3.57 3.38
N LYS A 388 -4.94 -4.64 2.75
CA LYS A 388 -4.40 -5.99 2.89
C LYS A 388 -2.96 -6.10 2.36
N TRP A 389 -2.66 -5.47 1.22
CA TRP A 389 -1.31 -5.52 0.61
C TRP A 389 -0.29 -4.68 1.36
N THR A 390 -0.70 -3.50 1.85
CA THR A 390 0.21 -2.52 2.46
C THR A 390 0.25 -2.59 3.98
N GLY A 391 -0.75 -3.23 4.60
CA GLY A 391 -0.96 -3.22 6.05
C GLY A 391 -1.51 -1.89 6.57
N ILE A 392 -1.90 -0.95 5.69
CA ILE A 392 -2.41 0.37 6.06
C ILE A 392 -3.95 0.31 6.07
N PRO A 393 -4.63 0.74 7.16
CA PRO A 393 -6.10 0.75 7.21
C PRO A 393 -6.70 1.81 6.27
N VAL A 394 -6.88 1.49 5.00
CA VAL A 394 -7.32 2.45 3.97
C VAL A 394 -8.81 2.77 4.08
N LYS A 395 -9.61 1.94 4.75
CA LYS A 395 -11.04 2.17 4.97
C LYS A 395 -11.38 3.53 5.59
N ARG A 396 -10.47 4.11 6.38
CA ARG A 396 -10.61 5.45 6.97
C ARG A 396 -10.05 6.60 6.10
N MET A 397 -9.39 6.28 4.99
CA MET A 397 -8.83 7.32 4.09
C MET A 397 -9.83 7.83 3.05
N LEU A 398 -10.96 7.16 2.90
CA LEU A 398 -12.07 7.61 2.03
C LEU A 398 -12.98 8.64 2.72
N GLU A 399 -12.96 8.72 4.05
CA GLU A 399 -13.52 9.89 4.74
C GLU A 399 -12.75 11.15 4.29
N SER A 400 -13.47 12.23 4.00
CA SER A 400 -12.89 13.42 3.39
C SER A 400 -11.60 13.83 4.14
N GLU A 401 -10.46 13.56 3.54
CA GLU A 401 -9.11 13.84 4.07
C GLU A 401 -9.00 15.31 4.52
N LYS A 402 -9.76 16.18 3.86
CA LYS A 402 -9.83 17.60 4.18
C LYS A 402 -10.41 17.88 5.57
N GLU A 403 -11.52 17.22 5.95
CA GLU A 403 -12.13 17.43 7.26
C GLU A 403 -11.29 16.84 8.39
N LYS A 404 -10.65 15.69 8.15
CA LYS A 404 -9.71 15.08 9.08
C LYS A 404 -8.53 16.01 9.34
N LEU A 405 -7.89 16.54 8.29
CA LEU A 405 -6.75 17.45 8.41
C LEU A 405 -7.11 18.79 9.07
N LEU A 406 -8.34 19.28 8.89
CA LEU A 406 -8.80 20.49 9.57
C LEU A 406 -9.00 20.31 11.09
N ARG A 407 -9.22 19.08 11.56
CA ARG A 407 -9.38 18.75 13.01
C ARG A 407 -8.10 18.17 13.62
N MET A 408 -6.98 18.22 12.92
CA MET A 408 -5.72 17.56 13.29
C MET A 408 -5.23 18.00 14.68
N GLU A 409 -5.25 19.30 15.00
CA GLU A 409 -4.80 19.81 16.29
C GLU A 409 -5.65 19.24 17.43
N ALA A 410 -6.97 19.26 17.27
CA ALA A 410 -7.89 18.74 18.28
C ALA A 410 -7.70 17.23 18.54
N GLU A 411 -7.39 16.46 17.50
CA GLU A 411 -7.10 15.02 17.65
C GLU A 411 -5.74 14.78 18.34
N LEU A 412 -4.71 15.55 17.98
CA LEU A 412 -3.40 15.44 18.62
C LEU A 412 -3.44 15.84 20.11
N HIS A 413 -4.23 16.85 20.47
CA HIS A 413 -4.43 17.27 21.86
C HIS A 413 -5.10 16.21 22.74
N LYS A 414 -5.82 15.23 22.17
CA LYS A 414 -6.36 14.12 22.97
C LYS A 414 -5.28 13.26 23.63
N ARG A 415 -4.07 13.23 23.05
CA ARG A 415 -2.94 12.44 23.55
C ARG A 415 -1.80 13.30 24.09
N VAL A 416 -1.62 14.48 23.55
CA VAL A 416 -0.50 15.38 23.89
C VAL A 416 -1.04 16.61 24.57
N VAL A 417 -0.74 16.73 25.85
CA VAL A 417 -1.16 17.86 26.69
C VAL A 417 -0.17 19.01 26.57
N GLY A 418 -0.68 20.23 26.50
CA GLY A 418 0.11 21.41 26.22
C GLY A 418 0.71 21.36 24.82
N GLN A 419 1.89 21.93 24.64
CA GLN A 419 2.67 21.86 23.39
C GLN A 419 1.95 22.44 22.15
N ASP A 420 1.09 23.45 22.34
CA ASP A 420 0.27 24.06 21.28
C ASP A 420 1.11 24.47 20.05
N ARG A 421 2.28 25.10 20.30
CA ARG A 421 3.18 25.51 19.23
C ARG A 421 3.73 24.33 18.42
N ALA A 422 4.05 23.24 19.09
CA ALA A 422 4.57 22.04 18.43
C ALA A 422 3.49 21.38 17.59
N ILE A 423 2.30 21.24 18.15
CA ILE A 423 1.16 20.65 17.44
C ILE A 423 0.76 21.51 16.23
N GLN A 424 0.71 22.83 16.38
CA GLN A 424 0.38 23.73 15.29
C GLN A 424 1.42 23.69 14.16
N ALA A 425 2.71 23.78 14.49
CA ALA A 425 3.79 23.76 13.50
C ALA A 425 3.79 22.47 12.67
N VAL A 426 3.60 21.32 13.34
CA VAL A 426 3.51 20.01 12.67
C VAL A 426 2.26 19.93 11.81
N SER A 427 1.10 20.38 12.31
CA SER A 427 -0.16 20.36 11.58
C SER A 427 -0.11 21.21 10.33
N ASP A 428 0.49 22.40 10.42
CA ASP A 428 0.64 23.30 9.27
C ASP A 428 1.60 22.73 8.21
N ALA A 429 2.70 22.09 8.61
CA ALA A 429 3.60 21.45 7.67
C ALA A 429 2.94 20.27 6.94
N VAL A 430 2.19 19.43 7.66
CA VAL A 430 1.43 18.33 7.05
C VAL A 430 0.37 18.87 6.09
N ARG A 431 -0.37 19.91 6.47
CA ARG A 431 -1.36 20.54 5.59
C ARG A 431 -0.73 21.13 4.33
N ARG A 432 0.41 21.82 4.44
CA ARG A 432 1.13 22.36 3.26
C ARG A 432 1.51 21.24 2.29
N ASN A 433 2.01 20.12 2.80
CA ASN A 433 2.37 18.97 1.97
C ASN A 433 1.13 18.37 1.28
N ARG A 434 0.04 18.13 2.04
CA ARG A 434 -1.20 17.55 1.50
C ARG A 434 -1.95 18.46 0.53
N ALA A 435 -1.75 19.77 0.64
CA ALA A 435 -2.27 20.74 -0.32
C ALA A 435 -1.44 20.85 -1.61
N GLY A 436 -0.35 20.08 -1.75
CA GLY A 436 0.54 20.14 -2.91
C GLY A 436 1.41 21.40 -2.97
N LEU A 437 1.56 22.11 -1.83
CA LEU A 437 2.34 23.34 -1.74
C LEU A 437 3.79 23.10 -1.29
N SER A 438 4.16 21.87 -1.02
CA SER A 438 5.50 21.44 -0.66
C SER A 438 6.23 20.80 -1.84
N ASN A 439 7.56 20.68 -1.73
CA ASN A 439 8.35 20.01 -2.75
C ASN A 439 8.07 18.49 -2.74
N GLU A 440 7.53 17.95 -3.83
CA GLU A 440 7.17 16.53 -3.99
C GLU A 440 8.36 15.56 -3.87
N LYS A 441 9.60 16.09 -3.95
CA LYS A 441 10.82 15.28 -3.81
C LYS A 441 11.26 15.08 -2.37
N ARG A 442 10.63 15.73 -1.38
CA ARG A 442 11.02 15.68 0.04
C ARG A 442 10.05 14.80 0.85
N PRO A 443 10.43 14.37 2.06
CA PRO A 443 9.50 13.79 3.02
C PRO A 443 8.26 14.67 3.27
N ILE A 444 7.17 14.09 3.80
CA ILE A 444 5.93 14.85 4.16
C ILE A 444 6.26 16.01 5.09
N GLY A 445 7.19 15.79 6.01
CA GLY A 445 7.73 16.79 6.91
C GLY A 445 9.00 16.30 7.61
N SER A 446 9.87 17.23 7.93
CA SER A 446 11.10 16.99 8.68
C SER A 446 11.17 17.93 9.89
N PHE A 447 11.24 17.37 11.09
CA PHE A 447 11.12 18.10 12.34
C PHE A 447 12.27 17.79 13.28
N LEU A 448 12.77 18.82 13.97
CA LEU A 448 13.68 18.66 15.09
C LEU A 448 12.99 19.10 16.38
N PHE A 449 12.68 18.13 17.25
CA PHE A 449 12.05 18.36 18.55
C PHE A 449 13.08 18.56 19.64
N MET A 450 13.12 19.73 20.21
CA MET A 450 14.04 20.11 21.27
C MET A 450 13.31 20.24 22.61
N GLY A 451 13.98 19.96 23.71
CA GLY A 451 13.39 20.10 25.05
C GLY A 451 13.89 19.03 26.01
N THR A 452 13.55 19.17 27.28
CA THR A 452 13.91 18.22 28.34
C THR A 452 13.24 16.86 28.14
N THR A 453 13.67 15.85 28.90
CA THR A 453 13.07 14.53 28.83
C THR A 453 11.65 14.54 29.43
N GLY A 454 10.73 13.76 28.84
CA GLY A 454 9.36 13.57 29.41
C GLY A 454 8.36 14.67 29.08
N VAL A 455 8.67 15.63 28.19
CA VAL A 455 7.76 16.73 27.79
C VAL A 455 6.79 16.36 26.66
N GLY A 456 6.86 15.14 26.14
CA GLY A 456 5.89 14.66 25.13
C GLY A 456 6.45 14.50 23.70
N LYS A 457 7.76 14.69 23.44
CA LYS A 457 8.36 14.56 22.10
C LYS A 457 8.03 13.24 21.39
N THR A 458 8.27 12.11 22.05
CA THR A 458 7.97 10.78 21.51
C THR A 458 6.45 10.51 21.43
N GLU A 459 5.67 11.08 22.35
CA GLU A 459 4.22 10.92 22.35
C GLU A 459 3.57 11.65 21.16
N LEU A 460 4.06 12.86 20.81
CA LEU A 460 3.61 13.56 19.61
C LEU A 460 3.95 12.76 18.34
N ALA A 461 5.12 12.12 18.28
CA ALA A 461 5.48 11.25 17.15
C ALA A 461 4.53 10.06 17.02
N LYS A 462 4.12 9.44 18.15
CA LYS A 462 3.12 8.35 18.16
C LYS A 462 1.74 8.84 17.78
N ALA A 463 1.31 9.97 18.32
CA ALA A 463 0.02 10.57 17.99
C ALA A 463 -0.08 10.93 16.49
N LEU A 464 1.03 11.39 15.89
CA LEU A 464 1.12 11.63 14.45
C LEU A 464 1.01 10.35 13.64
N ALA A 465 1.69 9.28 14.05
CA ALA A 465 1.61 7.99 13.39
C ALA A 465 0.17 7.44 13.42
N GLU A 466 -0.47 7.49 14.58
CA GLU A 466 -1.87 7.08 14.74
C GLU A 466 -2.82 7.95 13.90
N PHE A 467 -2.64 9.26 13.92
CA PHE A 467 -3.50 10.18 13.17
C PHE A 467 -3.38 10.01 11.66
N LEU A 468 -2.15 9.95 11.13
CA LEU A 468 -1.90 9.92 9.70
C LEU A 468 -1.99 8.53 9.09
N PHE A 469 -1.55 7.52 9.83
CA PHE A 469 -1.44 6.14 9.35
C PHE A 469 -2.38 5.17 10.07
N ASN A 470 -3.24 5.69 10.99
CA ASN A 470 -4.23 4.96 11.78
C ASN A 470 -3.66 3.81 12.65
N ASP A 471 -2.37 3.81 12.92
CA ASP A 471 -1.69 2.85 13.79
C ASP A 471 -0.50 3.54 14.46
N GLU A 472 -0.46 3.54 15.80
CA GLU A 472 0.66 4.09 16.56
C GLU A 472 1.97 3.31 16.37
N ASN A 473 1.89 2.06 15.86
CA ASN A 473 3.05 1.22 15.54
C ASN A 473 3.65 1.52 14.17
N MET A 474 3.04 2.42 13.39
CA MET A 474 3.63 2.93 12.13
C MET A 474 4.71 3.96 12.42
N ILE A 475 5.57 3.63 13.39
CA ILE A 475 6.75 4.39 13.78
C ILE A 475 7.99 3.49 13.72
N THR A 476 9.04 4.01 13.10
CA THR A 476 10.37 3.40 13.13
C THR A 476 11.24 4.23 14.05
N ARG A 477 11.55 3.70 15.23
CA ARG A 477 12.41 4.39 16.20
C ARG A 477 13.82 3.86 16.11
N ILE A 478 14.77 4.77 15.96
CA ILE A 478 16.22 4.50 15.95
C ILE A 478 16.88 5.41 17.00
N ASP A 479 17.57 4.80 17.95
CA ASP A 479 18.31 5.51 18.98
C ASP A 479 19.70 5.87 18.44
N MET A 480 19.99 7.17 18.30
CA MET A 480 21.24 7.65 17.75
C MET A 480 22.43 7.46 18.69
N SER A 481 22.20 7.13 19.96
CA SER A 481 23.27 6.76 20.88
C SER A 481 24.00 5.45 20.49
N GLU A 482 23.35 4.60 19.65
CA GLU A 482 23.98 3.41 19.07
C GLU A 482 24.87 3.72 17.86
N TYR A 483 24.86 4.97 17.36
CA TYR A 483 25.52 5.42 16.12
C TYR A 483 26.58 6.50 16.36
N GLN A 484 27.26 6.42 17.50
CA GLN A 484 28.31 7.38 17.89
C GLN A 484 29.62 7.15 17.13
N GLU A 485 29.88 5.93 16.68
CA GLU A 485 31.11 5.57 16.00
C GLU A 485 30.91 5.44 14.48
N ARG A 486 31.95 5.81 13.72
CA ARG A 486 31.89 5.81 12.25
C ARG A 486 31.49 4.46 11.65
N HIS A 487 31.96 3.37 12.23
CA HIS A 487 31.65 2.02 11.71
C HIS A 487 30.19 1.62 11.95
N THR A 488 29.51 2.18 12.95
CA THR A 488 28.10 1.89 13.20
C THR A 488 27.16 2.58 12.21
N VAL A 489 27.61 3.70 11.57
CA VAL A 489 26.80 4.41 10.56
C VAL A 489 26.46 3.52 9.36
N SER A 490 27.38 2.62 8.99
CA SER A 490 27.10 1.65 7.91
C SER A 490 25.92 0.72 8.21
N ARG A 491 25.55 0.50 9.47
CA ARG A 491 24.36 -0.26 9.84
C ARG A 491 23.05 0.42 9.45
N LEU A 492 23.03 1.75 9.29
CA LEU A 492 21.83 2.49 8.84
C LEU A 492 21.51 2.21 7.37
N VAL A 493 22.53 2.15 6.52
CA VAL A 493 22.41 2.07 5.06
C VAL A 493 22.73 0.65 4.54
N GLY A 494 23.44 -0.14 5.33
CA GLY A 494 23.96 -1.48 5.00
C GLY A 494 25.48 -1.51 4.95
N ALA A 495 26.07 -2.68 5.19
CA ALA A 495 27.51 -2.89 5.13
C ALA A 495 28.02 -2.91 3.67
N PRO A 496 29.21 -2.38 3.37
CA PRO A 496 29.82 -2.47 2.04
C PRO A 496 30.07 -3.94 1.63
N PRO A 497 30.20 -4.22 0.32
CA PRO A 497 30.56 -5.55 -0.16
C PRO A 497 31.83 -6.09 0.50
N GLY A 498 31.76 -7.32 0.99
CA GLY A 498 32.88 -8.00 1.64
C GLY A 498 32.97 -7.80 3.17
N TYR A 499 32.12 -7.01 3.78
CA TYR A 499 32.03 -6.88 5.24
C TYR A 499 30.92 -7.75 5.83
N VAL A 500 31.09 -8.12 7.11
CA VAL A 500 30.09 -8.89 7.87
C VAL A 500 28.78 -8.07 7.95
N GLY A 501 27.64 -8.70 7.65
CA GLY A 501 26.32 -8.03 7.64
C GLY A 501 25.90 -7.44 6.28
N TYR A 502 26.65 -7.66 5.20
CA TYR A 502 26.27 -7.19 3.85
C TYR A 502 24.88 -7.73 3.41
N ASP A 503 24.55 -8.97 3.76
CA ASP A 503 23.28 -9.60 3.39
C ASP A 503 22.07 -9.09 4.18
N GLU A 504 22.27 -8.52 5.36
CA GLU A 504 21.20 -8.09 6.28
C GLU A 504 20.50 -6.80 5.84
N GLY A 505 21.14 -5.99 4.97
CA GLY A 505 20.64 -4.67 4.57
C GLY A 505 20.81 -3.60 5.67
N GLY A 506 20.45 -2.35 5.37
CA GLY A 506 20.54 -1.25 6.35
C GLY A 506 19.31 -1.17 7.25
N GLN A 507 19.51 -0.89 8.52
CA GLN A 507 18.41 -0.84 9.50
C GLN A 507 17.38 0.24 9.15
N LEU A 508 17.81 1.43 8.75
CA LEU A 508 16.93 2.53 8.33
C LEU A 508 16.29 2.22 6.98
N THR A 509 17.08 1.79 6.00
CA THR A 509 16.59 1.52 4.64
C THR A 509 15.61 0.34 4.60
N GLU A 510 15.88 -0.75 5.31
CA GLU A 510 14.96 -1.89 5.38
C GLU A 510 13.68 -1.57 6.17
N ALA A 511 13.77 -0.77 7.24
CA ALA A 511 12.58 -0.37 8.01
C ALA A 511 11.63 0.47 7.16
N VAL A 512 12.14 1.48 6.42
CA VAL A 512 11.31 2.31 5.54
C VAL A 512 10.83 1.54 4.32
N ARG A 513 11.63 0.64 3.76
CA ARG A 513 11.20 -0.24 2.67
C ARG A 513 10.01 -1.11 3.06
N ARG A 514 9.99 -1.61 4.30
CA ARG A 514 8.87 -2.43 4.84
C ARG A 514 7.67 -1.58 5.24
N LYS A 515 7.90 -0.34 5.71
CA LYS A 515 6.87 0.60 6.16
C LYS A 515 7.09 1.96 5.48
N PRO A 516 6.77 2.09 4.18
CA PRO A 516 7.02 3.33 3.43
C PRO A 516 6.15 4.50 3.91
N TYR A 517 5.05 4.21 4.60
CA TYR A 517 4.18 5.18 5.28
C TYR A 517 4.38 5.06 6.78
N SER A 518 5.34 5.80 7.31
CA SER A 518 5.67 5.74 8.73
C SER A 518 6.29 7.05 9.23
N VAL A 519 6.26 7.20 10.54
CA VAL A 519 7.07 8.19 11.23
C VAL A 519 8.43 7.58 11.52
N VAL A 520 9.49 8.19 11.01
CA VAL A 520 10.87 7.82 11.33
C VAL A 520 11.33 8.72 12.47
N LEU A 521 11.51 8.16 13.64
CA LEU A 521 11.97 8.85 14.85
C LEU A 521 13.43 8.53 15.11
N LEU A 522 14.29 9.53 14.96
CA LEU A 522 15.71 9.48 15.30
C LEU A 522 15.90 10.14 16.67
N ASP A 523 16.05 9.32 17.69
CA ASP A 523 16.11 9.78 19.09
C ASP A 523 17.54 10.18 19.46
N GLU A 524 17.71 11.29 20.20
CA GLU A 524 18.99 11.83 20.69
C GLU A 524 20.01 12.11 19.57
N ILE A 525 19.57 12.85 18.53
CA ILE A 525 20.38 13.12 17.32
C ILE A 525 21.73 13.77 17.61
N GLU A 526 21.87 14.51 18.72
CA GLU A 526 23.12 15.15 19.15
C GLU A 526 24.22 14.15 19.49
N LYS A 527 23.88 12.88 19.74
CA LYS A 527 24.85 11.83 20.04
C LYS A 527 25.38 11.12 18.80
N ALA A 528 24.76 11.36 17.63
CA ALA A 528 25.13 10.71 16.39
C ALA A 528 26.51 11.14 15.87
N HIS A 529 27.21 10.18 15.23
CA HIS A 529 28.43 10.51 14.50
C HIS A 529 28.15 11.51 13.36
N PRO A 530 29.06 12.45 13.04
CA PRO A 530 28.85 13.43 11.97
C PRO A 530 28.49 12.86 10.59
N ASP A 531 28.88 11.62 10.27
CA ASP A 531 28.56 10.97 9.01
C ASP A 531 27.05 10.58 8.92
N VAL A 532 26.33 10.46 10.04
CA VAL A 532 24.86 10.26 10.05
C VAL A 532 24.17 11.45 9.41
N PHE A 533 24.60 12.67 9.70
CA PHE A 533 24.04 13.88 9.09
C PHE A 533 24.21 13.88 7.57
N ASN A 534 25.34 13.37 7.05
CA ASN A 534 25.57 13.28 5.61
C ASN A 534 24.59 12.30 4.93
N VAL A 535 24.27 11.18 5.60
CA VAL A 535 23.26 10.23 5.13
C VAL A 535 21.87 10.87 5.13
N LEU A 536 21.52 11.58 6.19
CA LEU A 536 20.21 12.23 6.32
C LEU A 536 20.03 13.41 5.37
N LEU A 537 21.08 14.12 4.96
CA LEU A 537 21.00 15.19 3.95
C LEU A 537 20.42 14.67 2.65
N GLN A 538 20.78 13.46 2.21
CA GLN A 538 20.22 12.86 1.00
C GLN A 538 18.71 12.62 1.15
N VAL A 539 18.27 12.18 2.33
CA VAL A 539 16.82 11.99 2.62
C VAL A 539 16.09 13.32 2.61
N LEU A 540 16.66 14.37 3.24
CA LEU A 540 16.03 15.69 3.36
C LEU A 540 15.97 16.45 2.03
N ASP A 541 16.92 16.24 1.11
CA ASP A 541 16.98 16.94 -0.16
C ASP A 541 16.20 16.21 -1.27
N ASP A 542 16.44 14.90 -1.41
CA ASP A 542 15.93 14.08 -2.52
C ASP A 542 14.77 13.17 -2.12
N GLY A 543 14.45 13.04 -0.83
CA GLY A 543 13.41 12.12 -0.32
C GLY A 543 13.71 10.66 -0.62
N ARG A 544 14.97 10.31 -0.81
CA ARG A 544 15.41 8.94 -1.11
C ARG A 544 16.75 8.63 -0.48
N LEU A 545 17.02 7.36 -0.26
CA LEU A 545 18.29 6.88 0.25
C LEU A 545 18.67 5.59 -0.49
N THR A 546 19.86 5.55 -1.07
CA THR A 546 20.36 4.36 -1.76
C THR A 546 21.13 3.50 -0.77
N ASP A 547 20.74 2.21 -0.65
CA ASP A 547 21.45 1.26 0.20
C ASP A 547 22.75 0.76 -0.46
N ASN A 548 23.56 0.07 0.32
CA ASN A 548 24.85 -0.46 -0.18
C ASN A 548 24.70 -1.61 -1.20
N LYS A 549 23.48 -2.09 -1.46
CA LYS A 549 23.14 -3.02 -2.54
C LYS A 549 22.72 -2.30 -3.83
N GLY A 550 22.77 -0.96 -3.86
CA GLY A 550 22.33 -0.13 -4.98
C GLY A 550 20.82 0.07 -5.07
N ARG A 551 20.03 -0.38 -4.09
CA ARG A 551 18.57 -0.22 -4.09
C ARG A 551 18.20 1.14 -3.52
N THR A 552 17.39 1.88 -4.23
CA THR A 552 16.88 3.18 -3.78
C THR A 552 15.60 2.99 -2.98
N VAL A 553 15.59 3.52 -1.75
CA VAL A 553 14.45 3.50 -0.83
C VAL A 553 13.80 4.89 -0.81
N ASP A 554 12.49 4.94 -0.99
CA ASP A 554 11.70 6.18 -1.06
C ASP A 554 11.22 6.60 0.34
N PHE A 555 11.53 7.85 0.73
CA PHE A 555 11.16 8.49 1.99
C PHE A 555 10.09 9.57 1.82
N LYS A 556 9.58 9.81 0.61
CA LYS A 556 8.63 10.91 0.34
C LYS A 556 7.32 10.79 1.12
N ASN A 557 6.95 9.57 1.49
CA ASN A 557 5.74 9.30 2.26
C ASN A 557 6.01 9.14 3.76
N THR A 558 7.22 9.46 4.23
CA THR A 558 7.58 9.41 5.65
C THR A 558 7.54 10.79 6.28
N ILE A 559 7.39 10.82 7.60
CA ILE A 559 7.66 12.00 8.43
C ILE A 559 8.94 11.72 9.21
N LEU A 560 9.93 12.57 9.03
CA LEU A 560 11.20 12.46 9.74
C LEU A 560 11.18 13.34 11.01
N ILE A 561 11.25 12.72 12.16
CA ILE A 561 11.31 13.39 13.45
C ILE A 561 12.64 13.07 14.11
N MET A 562 13.38 14.10 14.44
CA MET A 562 14.63 14.02 15.22
C MET A 562 14.35 14.58 16.60
N THR A 563 14.81 13.95 17.67
CA THR A 563 14.72 14.52 19.02
C THR A 563 16.10 14.92 19.51
N SER A 564 16.16 16.00 20.28
CA SER A 564 17.37 16.44 20.95
C SER A 564 17.08 16.89 22.37
N ASN A 565 18.00 16.57 23.27
CA ASN A 565 18.05 17.06 24.63
C ASN A 565 19.16 18.13 24.82
N ALA A 566 19.76 18.61 23.72
CA ALA A 566 20.78 19.65 23.76
C ALA A 566 20.23 20.93 24.42
N GLY A 567 21.03 21.55 25.28
CA GLY A 567 20.63 22.75 26.04
C GLY A 567 19.68 22.46 27.20
N SER A 568 19.53 21.22 27.68
CA SER A 568 18.72 20.89 28.84
C SER A 568 19.09 21.71 30.09
N ASP A 569 20.37 21.97 30.31
CA ASP A 569 20.87 22.79 31.43
C ASP A 569 20.37 24.25 31.34
N ILE A 570 20.33 24.78 30.12
CA ILE A 570 19.78 26.12 29.86
C ILE A 570 18.31 26.12 30.18
N ILE A 571 17.54 25.17 29.61
CA ILE A 571 16.10 25.04 29.85
C ILE A 571 15.83 24.97 31.35
N GLN A 572 16.58 24.15 32.09
CA GLN A 572 16.41 24.01 33.54
C GLN A 572 16.66 25.34 34.28
N SER A 573 17.69 26.11 33.92
CA SER A 573 17.97 27.42 34.51
C SER A 573 16.85 28.45 34.27
N TYR A 574 16.15 28.34 33.14
CA TYR A 574 15.00 29.21 32.85
C TYR A 574 13.73 28.72 33.58
N MET A 575 13.54 27.40 33.75
CA MET A 575 12.40 26.85 34.49
C MET A 575 12.30 27.39 35.93
N GLU A 576 13.44 27.52 36.60
CA GLU A 576 13.50 28.11 37.96
C GLU A 576 13.07 29.59 38.01
N ARG A 577 13.05 30.26 36.87
CA ARG A 577 12.72 31.70 36.73
C ARG A 577 11.32 31.91 36.13
N LEU A 578 10.64 30.85 35.66
CA LEU A 578 9.31 30.96 35.07
C LEU A 578 8.30 31.31 36.15
N PRO A 579 7.46 32.37 35.98
CA PRO A 579 6.39 32.66 36.88
C PRO A 579 5.34 31.54 36.88
N GLU A 580 4.79 31.18 38.06
CA GLU A 580 3.59 30.39 38.15
C GLU A 580 2.43 31.18 37.54
N VAL A 581 1.71 30.62 36.62
CA VAL A 581 0.61 31.27 35.91
C VAL A 581 -0.68 30.62 36.39
N ASP A 582 -1.39 31.31 37.32
CA ASP A 582 -2.82 31.07 37.52
C ASP A 582 -3.58 31.75 36.38
N GLY A 583 -4.30 31.00 35.57
CA GLY A 583 -4.83 31.30 34.23
C GLY A 583 -5.55 32.65 33.97
N VAL A 584 -5.43 33.66 34.83
CA VAL A 584 -6.12 34.96 34.75
C VAL A 584 -5.15 36.15 34.57
N ASN A 585 -3.86 36.00 34.83
CA ASN A 585 -2.89 37.10 34.77
C ASN A 585 -2.21 37.22 33.41
N ALA A 586 -2.74 38.07 32.51
CA ALA A 586 -2.20 38.35 31.19
C ALA A 586 -0.74 38.84 31.20
N GLN A 587 -0.30 39.56 32.26
CA GLN A 587 1.06 40.04 32.36
C GLN A 587 2.03 38.90 32.70
N ALA A 588 1.67 37.97 33.57
CA ALA A 588 2.47 36.79 33.88
C ALA A 588 2.56 35.84 32.65
N ILE A 589 1.48 35.68 31.87
CA ILE A 589 1.47 34.93 30.62
C ILE A 589 2.44 35.54 29.62
N ALA A 590 2.40 36.87 29.44
CA ALA A 590 3.31 37.56 28.50
C ALA A 590 4.78 37.45 28.94
N GLN A 591 5.07 37.59 30.25
CA GLN A 591 6.40 37.44 30.79
C GLN A 591 6.96 36.02 30.65
N ARG A 592 6.12 35.01 30.91
CA ARG A 592 6.45 33.58 30.70
C ARG A 592 6.81 33.33 29.25
N ARG A 593 6.01 33.88 28.31
CA ARG A 593 6.23 33.72 26.86
C ARG A 593 7.56 34.35 26.42
N ALA A 594 7.88 35.54 26.88
CA ALA A 594 9.13 36.20 26.58
C ALA A 594 10.36 35.44 27.09
N LEU A 595 10.28 34.84 28.28
CA LEU A 595 11.35 34.02 28.85
C LEU A 595 11.52 32.70 28.06
N LEU A 596 10.44 32.08 27.62
CA LEU A 596 10.51 30.88 26.79
C LEU A 596 11.09 31.18 25.41
N ASP A 597 10.77 32.32 24.80
CA ASP A 597 11.33 32.75 23.53
C ASP A 597 12.85 33.04 23.66
N GLU A 598 13.28 33.67 24.76
CA GLU A 598 14.70 33.87 25.04
C GLU A 598 15.44 32.55 25.27
N CYS A 599 14.85 31.64 26.04
CA CYS A 599 15.37 30.31 26.25
C CYS A 599 15.53 29.55 24.92
N SER A 600 14.51 29.57 24.09
CA SER A 600 14.52 28.95 22.76
C SER A 600 15.66 29.46 21.88
N SER A 601 15.88 30.79 21.88
CA SER A 601 16.99 31.42 21.13
C SER A 601 18.34 30.90 21.60
N ARG A 602 18.58 30.85 22.90
CA ARG A 602 19.86 30.36 23.47
C ARG A 602 20.09 28.87 23.22
N VAL A 603 19.05 28.06 23.32
CA VAL A 603 19.13 26.63 23.01
C VAL A 603 19.43 26.40 21.53
N LEU A 604 18.85 27.21 20.63
CA LEU A 604 19.15 27.18 19.20
C LEU A 604 20.63 27.55 18.92
N ASP A 605 21.20 28.49 19.68
CA ASP A 605 22.61 28.84 19.51
C ASP A 605 23.55 27.71 19.94
N VAL A 606 23.22 26.96 20.99
CA VAL A 606 23.95 25.73 21.36
C VAL A 606 23.83 24.67 20.28
N LEU A 607 22.63 24.47 19.73
CA LEU A 607 22.40 23.52 18.66
C LEU A 607 23.25 23.84 17.42
N LYS A 608 23.36 25.13 17.02
CA LYS A 608 24.19 25.56 15.89
C LYS A 608 25.69 25.28 16.08
N GLN A 609 26.14 25.15 17.33
CA GLN A 609 27.54 24.76 17.63
C GLN A 609 27.73 23.22 17.49
N THR A 610 26.70 22.45 17.72
CA THR A 610 26.77 20.98 17.73
C THR A 610 26.43 20.37 16.37
N VAL A 611 25.44 20.93 15.65
CA VAL A 611 24.94 20.46 14.38
C VAL A 611 25.30 21.42 13.27
N ARG A 612 25.75 20.90 12.13
CA ARG A 612 26.15 21.70 10.97
C ARG A 612 25.02 22.60 10.47
N PRO A 613 25.28 23.89 10.18
CA PRO A 613 24.26 24.82 9.69
C PRO A 613 23.58 24.35 8.41
N GLU A 614 24.31 23.66 7.54
CA GLU A 614 23.77 23.05 6.31
C GLU A 614 22.66 22.08 6.58
N PHE A 615 22.79 21.23 7.60
CA PHE A 615 21.77 20.28 7.99
C PHE A 615 20.53 20.97 8.59
N LEU A 616 20.74 21.95 9.47
CA LEU A 616 19.65 22.70 10.10
C LEU A 616 18.80 23.45 9.08
N ASN A 617 19.40 23.98 8.00
CA ASN A 617 18.70 24.69 6.93
C ASN A 617 17.85 23.77 6.04
N ARG A 618 17.97 22.45 6.16
CA ARG A 618 17.18 21.47 5.39
C ARG A 618 15.98 20.93 6.17
N ILE A 619 15.94 21.16 7.48
CA ILE A 619 14.83 20.80 8.35
C ILE A 619 13.70 21.81 8.14
N ASP A 620 12.47 21.33 7.97
CA ASP A 620 11.32 22.19 7.74
C ASP A 620 10.99 23.04 8.97
N GLU A 621 11.03 22.45 10.18
CA GLU A 621 10.75 23.18 11.43
C GLU A 621 11.58 22.65 12.59
N ILE A 622 12.16 23.58 13.35
CA ILE A 622 12.83 23.31 14.65
C ILE A 622 11.87 23.73 15.75
N ILE A 623 11.41 22.78 16.53
CA ILE A 623 10.32 22.96 17.48
C ILE A 623 10.83 22.78 18.90
N MET A 624 10.66 23.82 19.72
CA MET A 624 10.96 23.77 21.14
C MET A 624 9.71 23.32 21.91
N PHE A 625 9.85 22.25 22.68
CA PHE A 625 8.83 21.76 23.58
C PHE A 625 8.89 22.53 24.90
N ASP A 626 7.76 23.06 25.30
CA ASP A 626 7.64 23.81 26.54
C ASP A 626 7.70 22.88 27.77
N PRO A 627 8.30 23.34 28.88
CA PRO A 627 8.25 22.59 30.14
C PRO A 627 6.81 22.45 30.65
N LEU A 628 6.48 21.26 31.14
CA LEU A 628 5.14 20.96 31.64
C LEU A 628 4.88 21.66 32.99
N SER A 629 3.68 22.24 33.13
CA SER A 629 3.16 22.79 34.38
C SER A 629 2.49 21.71 35.25
N LYS A 630 2.19 22.04 36.50
CA LYS A 630 1.39 21.15 37.37
C LYS A 630 0.01 20.87 36.80
N ALA A 631 -0.60 21.83 36.11
CA ALA A 631 -1.89 21.64 35.41
C ALA A 631 -1.76 20.63 34.28
N ASP A 632 -0.71 20.77 33.41
CA ASP A 632 -0.45 19.82 32.34
C ASP A 632 -0.22 18.40 32.88
N ILE A 633 0.45 18.25 34.03
CA ILE A 633 0.66 16.94 34.67
C ILE A 633 -0.66 16.34 35.17
N ARG A 634 -1.59 17.16 35.65
CA ARG A 634 -2.93 16.69 36.03
C ARG A 634 -3.71 16.19 34.83
N ASP A 635 -3.68 16.90 33.73
CA ASP A 635 -4.33 16.48 32.49
C ASP A 635 -3.72 15.20 31.93
N ILE A 636 -2.39 15.04 32.00
CA ILE A 636 -1.70 13.80 31.63
C ILE A 636 -2.13 12.65 32.54
N LEU A 637 -2.29 12.89 33.85
CA LEU A 637 -2.78 11.89 34.76
C LEU A 637 -4.19 11.43 34.38
N HIS A 638 -5.09 12.36 34.02
CA HIS A 638 -6.45 12.03 33.57
C HIS A 638 -6.42 11.11 32.33
N ILE A 639 -5.57 11.38 31.34
CA ILE A 639 -5.41 10.51 30.17
C ILE A 639 -4.98 9.10 30.60
N GLN A 640 -4.01 8.98 31.51
CA GLN A 640 -3.52 7.68 31.99
C GLN A 640 -4.58 6.94 32.82
N MET A 641 -5.40 7.66 33.58
CA MET A 641 -6.51 7.07 34.32
C MET A 641 -7.59 6.54 33.38
N GLU A 642 -7.93 7.26 32.31
CA GLU A 642 -8.86 6.77 31.29
C GLU A 642 -8.36 5.52 30.58
N ASP A 643 -7.06 5.46 30.25
CA ASP A 643 -6.46 4.26 29.66
C ASP A 643 -6.52 3.07 30.62
N LEU A 644 -6.33 3.31 31.92
CA LEU A 644 -6.45 2.28 32.94
C LEU A 644 -7.91 1.82 33.11
N ARG A 645 -8.88 2.77 33.09
CA ARG A 645 -10.31 2.44 33.12
C ARG A 645 -10.72 1.52 32.00
N LYS A 646 -10.29 1.83 30.75
CA LYS A 646 -10.58 0.99 29.58
C LYS A 646 -10.06 -0.43 29.77
N LYS A 647 -8.80 -0.59 30.17
CA LYS A 647 -8.19 -1.91 30.42
C LYS A 647 -8.88 -2.71 31.51
N LEU A 648 -9.35 -2.06 32.57
CA LEU A 648 -10.06 -2.72 33.64
C LEU A 648 -11.50 -3.06 33.26
N SER A 649 -12.18 -2.20 32.49
CA SER A 649 -13.53 -2.46 31.99
C SER A 649 -13.57 -3.68 31.02
N GLU A 650 -12.53 -3.91 30.25
CA GLU A 650 -12.38 -5.12 29.43
C GLU A 650 -12.35 -6.41 30.29
N ASN A 651 -11.90 -6.29 31.54
CA ASN A 651 -11.90 -7.37 32.53
C ASN A 651 -13.16 -7.37 33.43
N GLY A 652 -14.16 -6.53 33.12
CA GLY A 652 -15.40 -6.41 33.90
C GLY A 652 -15.22 -5.68 35.23
N ILE A 653 -14.21 -4.80 35.37
CA ILE A 653 -13.96 -4.05 36.61
C ILE A 653 -14.16 -2.56 36.34
N THR A 654 -15.01 -1.91 37.11
CA THR A 654 -15.24 -0.46 37.05
C THR A 654 -14.37 0.25 38.09
N VAL A 655 -13.67 1.31 37.71
CA VAL A 655 -12.78 2.08 38.61
C VAL A 655 -13.18 3.54 38.63
N GLU A 656 -13.32 4.08 39.85
CA GLU A 656 -13.53 5.49 40.12
C GLU A 656 -12.35 6.06 40.90
N PHE A 657 -11.94 7.29 40.58
CA PHE A 657 -10.83 7.96 41.23
C PHE A 657 -11.34 9.17 42.03
N THR A 658 -10.83 9.35 43.25
CA THR A 658 -11.15 10.50 44.06
C THR A 658 -10.25 11.69 43.80
N PRO A 659 -10.70 12.95 44.01
CA PRO A 659 -9.85 14.13 43.91
C PRO A 659 -8.63 14.07 44.84
N ALA A 660 -8.73 13.44 45.99
CA ALA A 660 -7.63 13.25 46.93
C ALA A 660 -6.53 12.36 46.38
N PHE A 661 -6.91 11.34 45.59
CA PHE A 661 -5.95 10.51 44.84
C PHE A 661 -5.23 11.32 43.75
N GLU A 662 -5.97 12.14 43.00
CA GLU A 662 -5.39 12.97 41.95
C GLU A 662 -4.36 13.97 42.51
N ASP A 663 -4.73 14.67 43.58
CA ASP A 663 -3.85 15.63 44.26
C ASP A 663 -2.58 14.93 44.78
N TYR A 664 -2.72 13.76 45.41
CA TYR A 664 -1.59 12.94 45.84
C TYR A 664 -0.64 12.59 44.70
N MET A 665 -1.19 12.14 43.58
CA MET A 665 -0.42 11.74 42.38
C MET A 665 0.33 12.93 41.78
N VAL A 666 -0.33 14.08 41.69
CA VAL A 666 0.29 15.30 41.15
C VAL A 666 1.41 15.81 42.06
N GLU A 667 1.18 15.80 43.38
CA GLU A 667 2.15 16.30 44.38
C GLU A 667 3.41 15.45 44.42
N HIS A 668 3.29 14.11 44.34
CA HIS A 668 4.42 13.19 44.43
C HIS A 668 5.00 12.78 43.06
N GLY A 669 4.26 13.03 41.99
CA GLY A 669 4.67 12.69 40.62
C GLY A 669 5.20 13.87 39.79
N TYR A 670 5.15 15.11 40.30
CA TYR A 670 5.64 16.27 39.59
C TYR A 670 7.11 16.55 39.91
N GLU A 671 7.95 16.36 38.93
CA GLU A 671 9.37 16.79 38.95
C GLU A 671 9.67 17.62 37.71
N PRO A 672 9.91 18.94 37.86
CA PRO A 672 10.10 19.86 36.72
C PRO A 672 11.14 19.39 35.70
N SER A 673 12.24 18.81 36.17
CA SER A 673 13.37 18.37 35.32
C SER A 673 13.08 17.11 34.49
N TYR A 674 12.10 16.30 34.88
CA TYR A 674 11.81 14.99 34.29
C TYR A 674 10.44 14.90 33.59
N GLY A 675 9.67 15.99 33.61
CA GLY A 675 8.35 16.07 32.96
C GLY A 675 7.35 15.06 33.47
N ALA A 676 6.67 14.35 32.57
CA ALA A 676 5.63 13.37 32.91
C ALA A 676 6.16 11.96 33.22
N ARG A 677 7.48 11.68 33.13
CA ARG A 677 8.01 10.35 33.43
C ARG A 677 7.82 9.91 34.88
N PRO A 678 8.02 10.77 35.92
CA PRO A 678 7.85 10.38 37.31
C PRO A 678 6.42 9.96 37.64
N ILE A 679 5.39 10.68 37.15
CA ILE A 679 4.00 10.35 37.41
C ILE A 679 3.59 8.99 36.85
N LYS A 680 4.08 8.66 35.64
CA LYS A 680 3.83 7.34 35.04
C LYS A 680 4.47 6.21 35.85
N ARG A 681 5.67 6.42 36.36
CA ARG A 681 6.36 5.45 37.23
C ARG A 681 5.64 5.31 38.58
N LEU A 682 5.20 6.40 39.15
CA LEU A 682 4.45 6.42 40.40
C LEU A 682 3.12 5.64 40.28
N MET A 683 2.38 5.91 39.19
CA MET A 683 1.15 5.21 38.89
C MET A 683 1.35 3.71 38.74
N GLN A 684 2.40 3.31 38.01
CA GLN A 684 2.74 1.89 37.84
C GLN A 684 3.11 1.22 39.17
N ARG A 685 3.96 1.89 39.96
CA ARG A 685 4.48 1.33 41.20
C ARG A 685 3.42 1.23 42.31
N GLU A 686 2.61 2.28 42.48
CA GLU A 686 1.75 2.39 43.64
C GLU A 686 0.29 1.99 43.34
N LEU A 687 -0.24 2.28 42.15
CA LEU A 687 -1.61 1.94 41.80
C LEU A 687 -1.72 0.62 41.05
N VAL A 688 -1.01 0.49 39.90
CA VAL A 688 -1.18 -0.68 39.04
C VAL A 688 -0.73 -1.97 39.73
N ASN A 689 0.38 -1.92 40.48
CA ASN A 689 0.84 -3.08 41.23
C ASN A 689 -0.14 -3.43 42.40
N LEU A 690 -0.76 -2.43 43.05
CA LEU A 690 -1.75 -2.66 44.07
C LEU A 690 -3.02 -3.31 43.51
N LEU A 691 -3.52 -2.78 42.36
CA LEU A 691 -4.68 -3.36 41.68
C LEU A 691 -4.38 -4.80 41.19
N ALA A 692 -3.22 -5.02 40.58
CA ALA A 692 -2.83 -6.36 40.13
C ALA A 692 -2.81 -7.38 41.30
N LYS A 693 -2.27 -6.97 42.44
CA LYS A 693 -2.26 -7.83 43.65
C LYS A 693 -3.68 -8.11 44.12
N SER A 694 -4.53 -7.08 44.20
CA SER A 694 -5.91 -7.20 44.68
C SER A 694 -6.83 -8.02 43.77
N ILE A 695 -6.52 -8.02 42.44
CA ILE A 695 -7.21 -8.89 41.46
C ILE A 695 -6.75 -10.35 41.65
N LEU A 696 -5.46 -10.58 41.86
CA LEU A 696 -4.90 -11.92 42.01
C LEU A 696 -5.25 -12.59 43.34
N ASP A 697 -5.33 -11.83 44.44
CA ASP A 697 -5.73 -12.35 45.74
C ASP A 697 -7.26 -12.46 45.95
N GLY A 698 -8.04 -12.02 44.92
CA GLY A 698 -9.48 -12.16 44.88
C GLY A 698 -10.22 -11.14 45.75
N THR A 699 -9.58 -10.07 46.24
CA THR A 699 -10.26 -8.95 46.94
C THR A 699 -11.04 -8.08 45.97
N VAL A 700 -10.63 -8.10 44.68
CA VAL A 700 -11.33 -7.44 43.58
C VAL A 700 -11.88 -8.50 42.63
N HIS A 701 -13.19 -8.55 42.47
CA HIS A 701 -13.89 -9.52 41.63
C HIS A 701 -14.35 -8.90 40.31
N ARG A 702 -14.70 -9.73 39.32
CA ARG A 702 -15.40 -9.28 38.12
C ARG A 702 -16.76 -8.66 38.52
N ASP A 703 -17.19 -7.66 37.79
CA ASP A 703 -18.42 -6.88 37.99
C ASP A 703 -18.42 -6.05 39.30
N SER A 704 -17.23 -5.79 39.89
CA SER A 704 -17.10 -4.89 41.05
C SER A 704 -16.75 -3.46 40.62
N THR A 705 -17.22 -2.48 41.42
CA THR A 705 -16.81 -1.08 41.31
C THR A 705 -15.81 -0.78 42.41
N ILE A 706 -14.63 -0.27 42.04
CA ILE A 706 -13.54 0.04 42.97
C ILE A 706 -13.35 1.55 43.00
N THR A 707 -13.35 2.13 44.20
CA THR A 707 -12.95 3.53 44.41
C THR A 707 -11.48 3.57 44.83
N VAL A 708 -10.65 4.28 44.06
CA VAL A 708 -9.24 4.55 44.36
C VAL A 708 -9.18 5.88 45.10
N ASP A 709 -8.72 5.84 46.37
CA ASP A 709 -8.62 7.00 47.24
C ASP A 709 -7.21 7.15 47.79
N SER A 710 -6.88 8.32 48.37
CA SER A 710 -5.61 8.55 49.06
C SER A 710 -5.88 9.06 50.46
N ALA A 711 -5.31 8.40 51.46
CA ALA A 711 -5.34 8.84 52.83
C ALA A 711 -4.04 8.51 53.57
N GLY A 712 -3.52 9.46 54.34
CA GLY A 712 -2.32 9.27 55.15
C GLY A 712 -1.07 9.00 54.34
N GLY A 713 -0.97 9.52 53.08
CA GLY A 713 0.18 9.36 52.23
C GLY A 713 0.27 7.96 51.56
N ARG A 714 -0.86 7.23 51.45
CA ARG A 714 -0.96 5.92 50.80
C ARG A 714 -2.21 5.83 49.96
N ILE A 715 -2.11 5.05 48.88
CA ILE A 715 -3.26 4.74 48.03
C ILE A 715 -4.06 3.60 48.66
N LEU A 716 -5.35 3.75 48.68
CA LEU A 716 -6.32 2.82 49.25
C LEU A 716 -7.33 2.42 48.17
N LEU A 717 -7.68 1.14 48.15
CA LEU A 717 -8.79 0.63 47.32
C LEU A 717 -9.98 0.40 48.24
N ARG A 718 -11.12 0.96 47.86
CA ARG A 718 -12.42 0.76 48.54
C ARG A 718 -13.38 0.08 47.57
N ASN A 719 -13.97 -1.02 47.99
CA ASN A 719 -15.01 -1.75 47.25
C ASN A 719 -16.39 -1.18 47.61
#